data_7fd5e1d86fb6636e2760a3284c9c0da4
#
_entry.id   7fd5e1d86fb6636e2760a3284c9c0da4
#
_cell.length_a   1.000
_cell.length_b   1.000
_cell.length_c   1.000
_cell.angle_alpha   90.00
_cell.angle_beta   90.00
_cell.angle_gamma   90.00
#
_symmetry.space_group_name_H-M   'P 1'
#
loop_
_entity.id
_entity.type
_entity.pdbx_description
1 polymer ?
#
loop_
_entity_poly.entity_id
_entity_poly.type
_entity_poly.pdbx_seq_one_letter_code
_entity_poly.pdbx_strand_id
1 'polypeptide(L)'
;MNSLTVRLGGAACIAACAAIAAIPFGSALARAHRTAAVTAAARTVTVTSLASSGRGTLRTAIIVANAASPGRSTIIRFSVRGVISLASPLPAISRTVIIDGLSAPGHVRGGPPVVEVNCRGRAGLQFVPGSAGSQLLGLAVDNAGGTGVTLAARSITLSGDYIGLDLRGRPAGNRGDGVYVSPFSSGNLIGLNRAAAVGVVANVISANRGNGIELYGSSGNTVVSNRIGTNRAGSRAIPNGGNGIVITGRSDRNEIGGTAFVDKATGQANNPTGTKGTVTPVFVVPPLGNLISGNARNGLLIDDGSRDNVLNGNFIGTTADGDGAIGNLGNGVWIDRASNNQLTGCKFVNNPFVYYNVISGNRGNGLRITSANNSVVQGNFFGSAANNAATVRNRLDGVLVDGSSGNTQVGGVIPLGNVSAGNGRNGIEVTGRAHGFITFNTFGGLHAFGGAAPNGNDGLLITATGGDNLARTNVMSGNRRNGIELAGHAAGVTVDPDIAGLDTDGNARLANGGDGVLVDGSAHDNVIGGTLRSVIPQNTFSGNRGYGLAIIGRAHDNRVIDSYIGTAILGLTRLGNGRGGVLVAGTAYRNAIGTFATKPPSNLISGNRGNGVTLLTRTSFNRVVNNYIGLDRTGRRRLPNAGRPVLNLGRHNLVLANRT
;
A
#
# COMPACT_ATOMS: atom_id res chain seq x y z
N MET A 1 -10.33 12.96 -49.34
CA MET A 1 -8.84 12.86 -49.24
C MET A 1 -8.42 13.60 -48.01
N ASN A 2 -7.58 13.02 -47.24
CA ASN A 2 -7.05 13.41 -45.94
C ASN A 2 -7.94 13.19 -44.72
N SER A 3 -7.77 12.01 -44.16
CA SER A 3 -8.21 11.58 -42.85
C SER A 3 -7.43 12.32 -41.74
N LEU A 4 -8.12 13.11 -40.94
CA LEU A 4 -7.58 13.65 -39.70
C LEU A 4 -8.01 12.74 -38.55
N THR A 5 -7.18 11.79 -38.19
CA THR A 5 -7.33 10.96 -37.00
C THR A 5 -6.95 11.80 -35.78
N VAL A 6 -7.92 12.38 -35.10
CA VAL A 6 -7.72 13.04 -33.83
C VAL A 6 -7.70 11.95 -32.75
N ARG A 7 -6.51 11.60 -32.29
CA ARG A 7 -6.29 10.87 -31.04
C ARG A 7 -6.55 11.85 -29.89
N LEU A 8 -7.75 11.89 -29.37
CA LEU A 8 -8.04 12.46 -28.05
C LEU A 8 -7.74 11.39 -27.00
N GLY A 9 -6.48 11.31 -26.63
CA GLY A 9 -6.03 10.52 -25.48
C GLY A 9 -6.35 11.26 -24.19
N GLY A 10 -6.91 10.56 -23.22
CA GLY A 10 -6.79 10.70 -21.77
C GLY A 10 -6.76 12.06 -21.05
N ALA A 11 -7.21 13.16 -21.66
CA ALA A 11 -7.03 14.50 -21.08
C ALA A 11 -8.28 15.11 -20.44
N ALA A 12 -9.44 14.45 -20.51
CA ALA A 12 -10.71 15.03 -20.04
C ALA A 12 -11.00 14.90 -18.53
N CYS A 13 -10.20 14.16 -17.77
CA CYS A 13 -10.37 14.04 -16.31
C CYS A 13 -9.51 15.02 -15.48
N ILE A 14 -8.76 15.93 -16.09
CA ILE A 14 -7.66 16.66 -15.40
C ILE A 14 -8.10 18.04 -14.86
N ALA A 15 -9.27 18.56 -15.17
CA ALA A 15 -9.57 19.98 -14.90
C ALA A 15 -10.29 20.30 -13.58
N ALA A 16 -10.58 19.32 -12.70
CA ALA A 16 -11.49 19.55 -11.57
C ALA A 16 -10.89 19.49 -10.16
N CYS A 17 -9.60 19.38 -9.99
CA CYS A 17 -8.97 19.24 -8.66
C CYS A 17 -8.17 20.47 -8.17
N ALA A 18 -8.48 21.68 -8.61
CA ALA A 18 -7.70 22.87 -8.28
C ALA A 18 -8.16 23.66 -7.04
N ALA A 19 -8.97 23.10 -6.14
CA ALA A 19 -9.43 23.83 -4.96
C ALA A 19 -9.56 22.92 -3.72
N ILE A 20 -8.46 22.32 -3.28
CA ILE A 20 -8.33 21.87 -1.88
C ILE A 20 -6.96 22.35 -1.42
N ALA A 21 -6.98 23.08 -0.29
CA ALA A 21 -5.83 23.70 0.36
C ALA A 21 -4.61 22.77 0.30
N ALA A 22 -3.54 23.28 -0.29
CA ALA A 22 -2.22 22.71 -0.19
C ALA A 22 -1.86 22.67 1.30
N ILE A 23 -2.02 21.49 1.92
CA ILE A 23 -1.25 21.19 3.11
C ILE A 23 0.19 21.28 2.62
N PRO A 24 1.03 22.14 3.21
CA PRO A 24 2.42 22.24 2.77
C PRO A 24 3.03 20.85 2.95
N PHE A 25 3.31 20.16 1.86
CA PHE A 25 4.20 19.03 1.87
C PHE A 25 5.52 19.54 2.40
N GLY A 26 5.71 19.40 3.70
CA GLY A 26 7.02 19.53 4.28
C GLY A 26 7.89 18.57 3.49
N SER A 27 8.71 19.13 2.59
CA SER A 27 9.83 18.42 2.02
C SER A 27 10.57 17.83 3.22
N ALA A 28 10.38 16.52 3.44
CA ALA A 28 11.28 15.78 4.30
C ALA A 28 12.64 16.01 3.65
N LEU A 29 13.37 16.96 4.19
CA LEU A 29 14.73 17.24 3.83
C LEU A 29 15.44 15.90 3.87
N ALA A 30 15.80 15.39 2.68
CA ALA A 30 16.81 14.38 2.56
C ALA A 30 18.06 14.99 3.22
N ARG A 31 18.16 14.82 4.54
CA ARG A 31 19.40 15.09 5.25
C ARG A 31 20.40 14.15 4.63
N ALA A 32 21.23 14.71 3.75
CA ALA A 32 22.43 14.07 3.30
C ALA A 32 23.11 13.55 4.57
N HIS A 33 23.14 12.22 4.76
CA HIS A 33 24.11 11.63 5.65
C HIS A 33 25.46 12.03 5.06
N ARG A 34 25.99 13.14 5.51
CA ARG A 34 27.40 13.44 5.31
C ARG A 34 28.11 12.24 5.92
N THR A 35 28.74 11.43 5.08
CA THR A 35 29.83 10.59 5.53
C THR A 35 30.76 11.53 6.27
N ALA A 36 30.82 11.41 7.60
CA ALA A 36 31.81 12.13 8.38
C ALA A 36 33.15 11.83 7.74
N ALA A 37 33.79 12.85 7.21
CA ALA A 37 35.14 12.72 6.66
C ALA A 37 36.00 12.14 7.78
N VAL A 38 36.45 10.90 7.60
CA VAL A 38 37.44 10.28 8.47
C VAL A 38 38.75 11.00 8.22
N THR A 39 39.00 12.08 8.94
CA THR A 39 40.18 12.95 8.79
C THR A 39 41.38 12.48 9.59
N ALA A 40 41.27 11.39 10.36
CA ALA A 40 42.42 10.72 10.98
C ALA A 40 42.59 9.34 10.36
N ALA A 41 43.83 8.94 10.02
CA ALA A 41 44.14 7.61 9.47
C ALA A 41 43.51 6.51 10.35
N ALA A 42 42.54 5.79 9.79
CA ALA A 42 41.83 4.71 10.48
C ALA A 42 42.86 3.59 10.80
N ARG A 43 42.84 3.08 12.04
CA ARG A 43 43.65 1.92 12.41
C ARG A 43 43.04 0.66 11.76
N THR A 44 43.82 -0.13 11.05
CA THR A 44 43.41 -1.43 10.55
C THR A 44 43.87 -2.55 11.48
N VAL A 45 42.94 -3.48 11.78
CA VAL A 45 43.22 -4.73 12.55
C VAL A 45 42.74 -5.89 11.69
N THR A 46 43.60 -6.88 11.45
CA THR A 46 43.27 -8.04 10.62
C THR A 46 42.96 -9.26 11.47
N VAL A 47 41.79 -9.87 11.24
CA VAL A 47 41.40 -11.17 11.78
C VAL A 47 42.05 -12.25 10.94
N THR A 48 42.94 -13.03 11.57
CA THR A 48 43.75 -14.09 10.95
C THR A 48 43.37 -15.47 11.46
N SER A 49 42.41 -15.57 12.41
CA SER A 49 41.99 -16.82 13.04
C SER A 49 40.47 -16.87 13.22
N LEU A 50 39.88 -18.02 12.94
CA LEU A 50 38.45 -18.32 13.17
C LEU A 50 38.18 -18.82 14.61
N ALA A 51 39.19 -18.90 15.47
CA ALA A 51 39.01 -19.31 16.86
C ALA A 51 38.13 -18.30 17.65
N SER A 52 37.44 -18.78 18.69
CA SER A 52 36.58 -17.95 19.55
C SER A 52 37.35 -16.92 20.37
N SER A 53 38.64 -17.21 20.70
CA SER A 53 39.49 -16.36 21.53
C SER A 53 40.97 -16.57 21.17
N GLY A 54 41.84 -15.67 21.65
CA GLY A 54 43.28 -15.70 21.40
C GLY A 54 43.70 -14.67 20.34
N ARG A 55 45.01 -14.70 20.03
CA ARG A 55 45.62 -13.76 19.07
C ARG A 55 45.02 -13.91 17.68
N GLY A 56 44.81 -12.79 17.00
CA GLY A 56 44.29 -12.76 15.61
C GLY A 56 42.81 -13.06 15.47
N THR A 57 42.05 -13.20 16.56
CA THR A 57 40.61 -13.48 16.53
C THR A 57 39.78 -12.22 16.42
N LEU A 58 38.51 -12.35 15.99
CA LEU A 58 37.51 -11.25 15.97
C LEU A 58 37.34 -10.63 17.38
N ARG A 59 37.34 -11.46 18.43
CA ARG A 59 37.27 -10.99 19.82
C ARG A 59 38.42 -10.03 20.16
N THR A 60 39.66 -10.41 19.87
CA THR A 60 40.82 -9.55 20.10
C THR A 60 40.77 -8.28 19.28
N ALA A 61 40.28 -8.36 18.01
CA ALA A 61 40.11 -7.20 17.15
C ALA A 61 39.08 -6.21 17.72
N ILE A 62 37.97 -6.69 18.28
CA ILE A 62 36.97 -5.83 18.96
C ILE A 62 37.55 -5.20 20.24
N ILE A 63 38.30 -5.95 21.03
CA ILE A 63 38.96 -5.40 22.24
C ILE A 63 39.91 -4.26 21.83
N VAL A 64 40.71 -4.46 20.79
CA VAL A 64 41.63 -3.43 20.27
C VAL A 64 40.87 -2.22 19.73
N ALA A 65 39.75 -2.43 19.06
CA ALA A 65 38.89 -1.34 18.57
C ALA A 65 38.27 -0.54 19.73
N ASN A 66 37.81 -1.23 20.79
CA ASN A 66 37.25 -0.58 21.98
C ASN A 66 38.27 0.22 22.79
N ALA A 67 39.55 -0.11 22.67
CA ALA A 67 40.66 0.63 23.32
C ALA A 67 41.10 1.85 22.49
N ALA A 68 40.50 2.11 21.31
CA ALA A 68 40.87 3.28 20.51
C ALA A 68 40.45 4.59 21.20
N SER A 69 41.23 5.64 21.00
CA SER A 69 40.90 6.99 21.49
C SER A 69 39.57 7.47 20.88
N PRO A 70 38.78 8.29 21.61
CA PRO A 70 37.59 8.91 21.09
C PRO A 70 37.87 9.63 19.77
N GLY A 71 36.95 9.47 18.79
CA GLY A 71 37.07 10.11 17.46
C GLY A 71 37.96 9.34 16.46
N ARG A 72 38.68 8.31 16.87
CA ARG A 72 39.39 7.41 15.92
C ARG A 72 38.54 6.17 15.60
N SER A 73 38.39 5.87 14.31
CA SER A 73 37.76 4.64 13.85
C SER A 73 38.79 3.51 13.69
N THR A 74 38.33 2.28 13.90
CA THR A 74 39.10 1.07 13.61
C THR A 74 38.43 0.28 12.49
N ILE A 75 39.19 -0.22 11.50
CA ILE A 75 38.72 -1.12 10.46
C ILE A 75 39.17 -2.53 10.83
N ILE A 76 38.24 -3.44 11.06
CA ILE A 76 38.48 -4.87 11.27
C ILE A 76 38.30 -5.57 9.95
N ARG A 77 39.40 -6.05 9.35
CA ARG A 77 39.40 -6.82 8.10
C ARG A 77 39.62 -8.30 8.38
N PHE A 78 39.29 -9.15 7.43
CA PHE A 78 39.46 -10.59 7.53
C PHE A 78 40.43 -11.09 6.45
N SER A 79 41.45 -11.84 6.85
CA SER A 79 42.31 -12.63 5.96
C SER A 79 41.94 -14.12 5.98
N VAL A 80 40.86 -14.46 6.64
CA VAL A 80 40.31 -15.83 6.76
C VAL A 80 38.84 -15.82 6.37
N ARG A 81 38.33 -16.98 5.93
CA ARG A 81 36.91 -17.23 5.65
C ARG A 81 36.43 -18.48 6.36
N GLY A 82 35.17 -18.54 6.73
CA GLY A 82 34.57 -19.69 7.42
C GLY A 82 33.81 -19.27 8.67
N VAL A 83 33.64 -20.21 9.60
CA VAL A 83 32.75 -20.06 10.77
C VAL A 83 33.55 -19.77 12.03
N ILE A 84 33.25 -18.67 12.71
CA ILE A 84 33.71 -18.31 14.04
C ILE A 84 32.67 -18.82 15.04
N SER A 85 32.92 -19.99 15.67
CA SER A 85 32.03 -20.58 16.67
C SER A 85 32.32 -20.03 18.06
N LEU A 86 31.40 -19.26 18.66
CA LEU A 86 31.63 -18.58 19.93
C LEU A 86 31.56 -19.53 21.13
N ALA A 87 32.60 -19.57 21.96
CA ALA A 87 32.60 -20.22 23.26
C ALA A 87 32.03 -19.30 24.36
N SER A 88 32.19 -17.98 24.23
CA SER A 88 31.63 -16.94 25.10
C SER A 88 31.16 -15.75 24.29
N PRO A 89 30.28 -14.85 24.80
CA PRO A 89 29.82 -13.66 24.09
C PRO A 89 31.00 -12.81 23.62
N LEU A 90 30.89 -12.21 22.41
CA LEU A 90 31.86 -11.18 21.99
C LEU A 90 31.73 -9.94 22.90
N PRO A 91 32.80 -9.16 23.07
CA PRO A 91 32.68 -7.87 23.74
C PRO A 91 31.70 -6.95 23.02
N ALA A 92 30.92 -6.18 23.77
CA ALA A 92 30.11 -5.12 23.21
C ALA A 92 31.00 -4.08 22.50
N ILE A 93 30.54 -3.61 21.36
CA ILE A 93 31.26 -2.62 20.55
C ILE A 93 30.93 -1.23 21.10
N SER A 94 31.93 -0.56 21.71
CA SER A 94 31.78 0.72 22.40
C SER A 94 32.55 1.88 21.77
N ARG A 95 33.16 1.66 20.61
CA ARG A 95 33.84 2.67 19.78
C ARG A 95 33.46 2.49 18.31
N THR A 96 33.65 3.55 17.54
CA THR A 96 33.42 3.52 16.10
C THR A 96 34.29 2.47 15.42
N VAL A 97 33.67 1.48 14.80
CA VAL A 97 34.36 0.39 14.11
C VAL A 97 33.67 0.04 12.78
N ILE A 98 34.47 -0.30 11.79
CA ILE A 98 33.99 -0.92 10.56
C ILE A 98 34.41 -2.40 10.62
N ILE A 99 33.45 -3.31 10.76
CA ILE A 99 33.69 -4.76 10.68
C ILE A 99 33.44 -5.16 9.22
N ASP A 100 34.53 -5.35 8.48
CA ASP A 100 34.53 -5.50 7.02
C ASP A 100 34.70 -6.98 6.63
N GLY A 101 33.59 -7.75 6.70
CA GLY A 101 33.52 -9.13 6.19
C GLY A 101 33.69 -9.24 4.67
N LEU A 102 33.45 -8.15 3.93
CA LEU A 102 33.63 -8.12 2.48
C LEU A 102 35.11 -8.19 2.08
N SER A 103 36.03 -7.89 3.00
CA SER A 103 37.48 -8.01 2.80
C SER A 103 37.98 -9.46 2.83
N ALA A 104 37.16 -10.41 3.28
CA ALA A 104 37.57 -11.81 3.43
C ALA A 104 37.87 -12.49 2.09
N PRO A 105 38.86 -13.41 2.05
CA PRO A 105 39.22 -14.14 0.84
C PRO A 105 38.02 -14.92 0.28
N GLY A 106 37.81 -14.80 -1.04
CA GLY A 106 36.73 -15.50 -1.75
C GLY A 106 35.38 -14.81 -1.66
N HIS A 107 35.26 -13.62 -1.04
CA HIS A 107 34.06 -12.81 -1.17
C HIS A 107 33.95 -12.23 -2.60
N VAL A 108 32.78 -12.36 -3.20
CA VAL A 108 32.43 -11.81 -4.52
C VAL A 108 31.55 -10.59 -4.30
N ARG A 109 31.85 -9.49 -4.98
CA ARG A 109 31.08 -8.25 -4.88
C ARG A 109 29.58 -8.52 -5.12
N GLY A 110 28.75 -8.12 -4.15
CA GLY A 110 27.31 -8.38 -4.18
C GLY A 110 26.95 -9.86 -3.92
N GLY A 111 27.92 -10.72 -3.61
CA GLY A 111 27.72 -12.11 -3.21
C GLY A 111 27.25 -12.27 -1.75
N PRO A 112 27.03 -13.52 -1.31
CA PRO A 112 26.75 -13.82 0.09
C PRO A 112 27.98 -13.61 0.98
N PRO A 113 27.79 -13.47 2.30
CA PRO A 113 28.88 -13.50 3.28
C PRO A 113 29.73 -14.78 3.15
N VAL A 114 31.02 -14.67 3.44
CA VAL A 114 31.96 -15.80 3.51
C VAL A 114 32.58 -15.98 4.90
N VAL A 115 32.19 -15.10 5.84
CA VAL A 115 32.53 -15.19 7.27
C VAL A 115 31.23 -15.25 8.07
N GLU A 116 31.15 -16.22 9.00
CA GLU A 116 30.01 -16.45 9.90
C GLU A 116 30.44 -16.27 11.35
N VAL A 117 29.62 -15.58 12.12
CA VAL A 117 29.68 -15.54 13.58
C VAL A 117 28.54 -16.39 14.10
N ASN A 118 28.81 -17.68 14.35
CA ASN A 118 27.87 -18.58 14.99
C ASN A 118 27.91 -18.38 16.50
N CYS A 119 26.85 -17.76 17.03
CA CYS A 119 26.79 -17.38 18.43
C CYS A 119 26.62 -18.56 19.39
N ARG A 120 26.22 -19.74 18.92
CA ARG A 120 26.01 -20.97 19.71
C ARG A 120 25.21 -20.75 21.00
N GLY A 121 24.11 -19.98 20.90
CA GLY A 121 23.24 -19.61 22.01
C GLY A 121 23.80 -18.49 22.92
N ARG A 122 24.94 -17.87 22.57
CA ARG A 122 25.48 -16.70 23.26
C ARG A 122 24.80 -15.43 22.74
N ALA A 123 25.06 -14.28 23.37
CA ALA A 123 24.60 -12.99 22.88
C ALA A 123 25.13 -12.74 21.47
N GLY A 124 24.29 -12.13 20.61
CA GLY A 124 24.68 -11.65 19.29
C GLY A 124 25.62 -10.43 19.36
N LEU A 125 25.81 -9.77 18.24
CA LEU A 125 26.61 -8.55 18.16
C LEU A 125 25.87 -7.36 18.78
N GLN A 126 26.56 -6.58 19.62
CA GLN A 126 25.97 -5.44 20.33
C GLN A 126 26.77 -4.17 20.05
N PHE A 127 26.15 -3.19 19.41
CA PHE A 127 26.67 -1.83 19.26
C PHE A 127 26.06 -0.96 20.36
N VAL A 128 26.86 -0.61 21.36
CA VAL A 128 26.43 0.15 22.54
C VAL A 128 26.80 1.64 22.42
N PRO A 129 26.31 2.54 23.30
CA PRO A 129 26.72 3.94 23.30
C PRO A 129 28.22 4.14 23.18
N GLY A 130 28.64 5.08 22.29
CA GLY A 130 30.05 5.28 21.94
C GLY A 130 30.44 4.66 20.58
N SER A 131 29.67 3.72 20.06
CA SER A 131 29.93 3.09 18.75
C SER A 131 29.24 3.81 17.56
N ALA A 132 28.80 5.04 17.74
CA ALA A 132 28.13 5.79 16.67
C ALA A 132 28.98 5.85 15.39
N GLY A 133 28.32 5.72 14.23
CA GLY A 133 28.98 5.69 12.92
C GLY A 133 29.65 4.37 12.55
N SER A 134 29.48 3.31 13.36
CA SER A 134 30.00 1.98 13.06
C SER A 134 29.30 1.32 11.87
N GLN A 135 29.98 0.33 11.28
CA GLN A 135 29.43 -0.45 10.16
C GLN A 135 29.67 -1.95 10.39
N LEU A 136 28.67 -2.75 10.04
CA LEU A 136 28.76 -4.20 9.90
C LEU A 136 28.53 -4.54 8.43
N LEU A 137 29.50 -5.15 7.81
CA LEU A 137 29.50 -5.37 6.36
C LEU A 137 29.83 -6.83 6.04
N GLY A 138 28.90 -7.54 5.39
CA GLY A 138 29.14 -8.84 4.77
C GLY A 138 29.45 -9.98 5.75
N LEU A 139 28.76 -10.04 6.89
CA LEU A 139 28.86 -11.14 7.86
C LEU A 139 27.56 -11.93 7.96
N ALA A 140 27.67 -13.25 8.19
CA ALA A 140 26.57 -14.03 8.72
C ALA A 140 26.58 -13.98 10.24
N VAL A 141 25.42 -13.72 10.89
CA VAL A 141 25.26 -13.69 12.35
C VAL A 141 24.05 -14.54 12.71
N ASP A 142 24.30 -15.64 13.38
CA ASP A 142 23.29 -16.65 13.63
C ASP A 142 23.38 -17.33 14.98
N ASN A 143 22.37 -18.16 15.29
CA ASN A 143 22.29 -18.97 16.51
C ASN A 143 22.51 -18.17 17.80
N ALA A 144 22.18 -16.87 17.84
CA ALA A 144 22.22 -16.08 19.06
C ALA A 144 21.16 -16.55 20.07
N GLY A 145 21.48 -16.52 21.35
CA GLY A 145 20.57 -16.84 22.45
C GLY A 145 19.47 -15.79 22.68
N GLY A 146 19.56 -14.66 22.01
CA GLY A 146 18.60 -13.56 21.95
C GLY A 146 18.61 -12.95 20.56
N THR A 147 18.65 -11.62 20.48
CA THR A 147 18.73 -10.85 19.23
C THR A 147 20.07 -11.09 18.51
N GLY A 148 20.02 -11.18 17.18
CA GLY A 148 21.21 -11.35 16.35
C GLY A 148 22.13 -10.13 16.39
N VAL A 149 21.61 -8.94 16.09
CA VAL A 149 22.35 -7.67 16.10
C VAL A 149 21.54 -6.60 16.84
N THR A 150 22.12 -6.02 17.89
CA THR A 150 21.52 -4.91 18.65
C THR A 150 22.21 -3.60 18.32
N LEU A 151 21.42 -2.58 17.96
CA LEU A 151 21.87 -1.22 17.68
C LEU A 151 21.40 -0.29 18.81
N ALA A 152 22.31 0.05 19.73
CA ALA A 152 22.05 1.00 20.82
C ALA A 152 22.90 2.28 20.67
N ALA A 153 23.29 2.62 19.44
CA ALA A 153 23.97 3.85 19.08
C ALA A 153 23.43 4.41 17.77
N ARG A 154 23.83 5.62 17.45
CA ARG A 154 23.35 6.35 16.26
C ARG A 154 24.19 6.07 15.03
N SER A 155 23.57 6.24 13.85
CA SER A 155 24.25 6.22 12.54
C SER A 155 25.04 4.93 12.27
N ILE A 156 24.54 3.79 12.74
CA ILE A 156 25.09 2.47 12.44
C ILE A 156 24.61 2.02 11.05
N THR A 157 25.50 1.38 10.29
CA THR A 157 25.16 0.78 8.99
C THR A 157 25.30 -0.74 9.06
N LEU A 158 24.26 -1.46 8.62
CA LEU A 158 24.27 -2.91 8.37
C LEU A 158 24.09 -3.15 6.88
N SER A 159 25.04 -3.84 6.21
CA SER A 159 24.92 -4.07 4.77
C SER A 159 25.64 -5.34 4.30
N GLY A 160 24.96 -6.12 3.46
CA GLY A 160 25.52 -7.37 2.91
C GLY A 160 25.48 -8.54 3.86
N ASP A 161 24.74 -8.41 4.98
CA ASP A 161 24.76 -9.38 6.08
C ASP A 161 23.67 -10.45 5.92
N TYR A 162 23.94 -11.64 6.44
CA TYR A 162 22.94 -12.67 6.71
C TYR A 162 22.65 -12.66 8.22
N ILE A 163 21.40 -12.49 8.63
CA ILE A 163 21.01 -12.46 10.04
C ILE A 163 19.94 -13.52 10.28
N GLY A 164 20.35 -14.61 10.96
CA GLY A 164 19.56 -15.82 11.18
C GLY A 164 19.75 -16.91 10.12
N LEU A 165 20.72 -16.74 9.23
CA LEU A 165 21.10 -17.74 8.21
C LEU A 165 22.58 -18.06 8.29
N ASP A 166 22.95 -19.32 7.99
CA ASP A 166 24.33 -19.75 7.82
C ASP A 166 24.93 -19.27 6.47
N LEU A 167 26.22 -19.51 6.22
CA LEU A 167 26.91 -19.13 4.97
C LEU A 167 26.29 -19.74 3.70
N ARG A 168 25.55 -20.83 3.84
CA ARG A 168 24.86 -21.49 2.73
C ARG A 168 23.43 -20.96 2.52
N GLY A 169 23.02 -19.96 3.33
CA GLY A 169 21.66 -19.41 3.31
C GLY A 169 20.60 -20.35 3.89
N ARG A 170 21.00 -21.34 4.73
CA ARG A 170 20.09 -22.24 5.43
C ARG A 170 19.64 -21.60 6.75
N PRO A 171 18.43 -21.92 7.24
CA PRO A 171 17.95 -21.45 8.53
C PRO A 171 18.91 -21.78 9.68
N ALA A 172 19.35 -20.76 10.40
CA ALA A 172 20.19 -20.84 11.60
C ALA A 172 19.78 -19.72 12.58
N GLY A 173 18.49 -19.66 12.90
CA GLY A 173 17.81 -18.53 13.52
C GLY A 173 18.34 -18.12 14.89
N ASN A 174 18.38 -16.81 15.11
CA ASN A 174 18.55 -16.20 16.41
C ASN A 174 17.27 -16.41 17.26
N ARG A 175 17.39 -16.53 18.58
CA ARG A 175 16.24 -16.79 19.46
C ARG A 175 15.36 -15.58 19.71
N GLY A 176 15.84 -14.37 19.49
CA GLY A 176 15.09 -13.10 19.48
C GLY A 176 14.90 -12.59 18.07
N ASP A 177 14.91 -11.27 17.93
CA ASP A 177 14.83 -10.59 16.64
C ASP A 177 16.12 -10.74 15.84
N GLY A 178 16.02 -10.56 14.53
CA GLY A 178 17.21 -10.47 13.70
C GLY A 178 18.01 -9.22 14.05
N VAL A 179 17.37 -8.05 13.95
CA VAL A 179 17.94 -6.75 14.30
C VAL A 179 16.99 -6.03 15.26
N TYR A 180 17.54 -5.54 16.37
CA TYR A 180 16.85 -4.70 17.33
C TYR A 180 17.51 -3.32 17.41
N VAL A 181 16.75 -2.27 17.13
CA VAL A 181 17.17 -0.88 17.28
C VAL A 181 16.56 -0.34 18.56
N SER A 182 17.42 -0.08 19.55
CA SER A 182 16.99 0.27 20.90
C SER A 182 16.52 1.73 21.03
N PRO A 183 15.84 2.10 22.12
CA PRO A 183 15.39 3.46 22.36
C PRO A 183 16.51 4.50 22.19
N PHE A 184 16.14 5.67 21.63
CA PHE A 184 17.04 6.81 21.41
C PHE A 184 18.19 6.57 20.40
N SER A 185 18.29 5.37 19.83
CA SER A 185 19.14 5.10 18.68
C SER A 185 18.47 5.66 17.42
N SER A 186 19.21 6.40 16.61
CA SER A 186 18.62 7.11 15.47
C SER A 186 19.57 7.20 14.28
N GLY A 187 19.02 7.45 13.09
CA GLY A 187 19.80 7.65 11.89
C GLY A 187 20.56 6.40 11.45
N ASN A 188 20.11 5.20 11.84
CA ASN A 188 20.72 3.96 11.41
C ASN A 188 20.28 3.60 9.99
N LEU A 189 21.17 3.00 9.24
CA LEU A 189 20.91 2.46 7.91
C LEU A 189 20.98 0.93 7.96
N ILE A 190 19.84 0.28 7.81
CA ILE A 190 19.76 -1.17 7.64
C ILE A 190 19.52 -1.42 6.16
N GLY A 191 20.59 -1.64 5.41
CA GLY A 191 20.49 -1.76 3.97
C GLY A 191 21.69 -1.27 3.19
N LEU A 192 21.48 -0.98 1.92
CA LEU A 192 22.51 -0.51 1.00
C LEU A 192 22.76 1.00 1.14
N ASN A 193 24.04 1.36 1.22
CA ASN A 193 24.44 2.74 1.00
C ASN A 193 24.20 3.12 -0.49
N ARG A 194 23.83 4.36 -0.70
CA ARG A 194 23.42 4.97 -1.99
C ARG A 194 24.37 4.76 -3.20
N ALA A 195 25.60 4.35 -2.95
CA ALA A 195 26.64 4.14 -3.99
C ALA A 195 26.70 2.73 -4.56
N ALA A 196 25.87 1.78 -4.08
CA ALA A 196 25.91 0.40 -4.54
C ALA A 196 25.08 0.21 -5.82
N ALA A 197 25.56 -0.67 -6.71
CA ALA A 197 24.94 -0.95 -7.99
C ALA A 197 23.52 -1.52 -7.86
N VAL A 198 22.66 -1.23 -8.83
CA VAL A 198 21.32 -1.79 -8.98
C VAL A 198 21.36 -3.33 -8.88
N GLY A 199 20.44 -3.92 -8.10
CA GLY A 199 20.30 -5.38 -7.98
C GLY A 199 21.13 -6.05 -6.89
N VAL A 200 21.89 -5.29 -6.10
CA VAL A 200 22.62 -5.85 -4.94
C VAL A 200 21.65 -5.99 -3.76
N VAL A 201 21.54 -7.20 -3.18
CA VAL A 201 20.77 -7.45 -1.97
C VAL A 201 21.58 -6.91 -0.77
N ALA A 202 20.98 -6.01 0.01
CA ALA A 202 21.64 -5.44 1.17
C ALA A 202 21.82 -6.50 2.26
N ASN A 203 20.73 -6.89 2.91
CA ASN A 203 20.78 -7.91 3.97
C ASN A 203 19.72 -8.99 3.70
N VAL A 204 19.96 -10.19 4.17
CA VAL A 204 18.96 -11.26 4.28
C VAL A 204 18.70 -11.51 5.77
N ILE A 205 17.50 -11.13 6.24
CA ILE A 205 17.13 -11.18 7.65
C ILE A 205 15.97 -12.16 7.79
N SER A 206 16.30 -13.41 8.11
CA SER A 206 15.35 -14.52 8.01
C SER A 206 15.60 -15.60 9.04
N ALA A 207 14.62 -16.46 9.29
CA ALA A 207 14.65 -17.57 10.23
C ALA A 207 14.74 -17.17 11.73
N ASN A 208 14.76 -15.89 12.09
CA ASN A 208 14.81 -15.48 13.50
C ASN A 208 13.51 -15.83 14.21
N ARG A 209 13.55 -16.22 15.50
CA ARG A 209 12.34 -16.61 16.23
C ARG A 209 11.45 -15.43 16.61
N GLY A 210 12.02 -14.23 16.75
CA GLY A 210 11.30 -12.97 16.91
C GLY A 210 10.97 -12.33 15.56
N ASN A 211 10.99 -11.01 15.53
CA ASN A 211 10.79 -10.21 14.32
C ASN A 211 12.06 -10.23 13.45
N GLY A 212 11.92 -9.91 12.16
CA GLY A 212 13.10 -9.66 11.33
C GLY A 212 13.86 -8.43 11.82
N ILE A 213 13.17 -7.29 11.90
CA ILE A 213 13.69 -6.01 12.42
C ILE A 213 12.69 -5.43 13.40
N GLU A 214 13.16 -4.95 14.55
CA GLU A 214 12.37 -4.16 15.49
C GLU A 214 13.00 -2.79 15.70
N LEU A 215 12.23 -1.72 15.43
CA LEU A 215 12.56 -0.34 15.76
C LEU A 215 11.75 0.04 17.00
N TYR A 216 12.39 0.06 18.18
CA TYR A 216 11.73 0.33 19.45
C TYR A 216 12.17 1.67 20.03
N GLY A 217 11.25 2.62 20.19
CA GLY A 217 11.55 3.97 20.72
C GLY A 217 12.60 4.72 19.91
N SER A 218 12.76 4.41 18.62
CA SER A 218 13.86 4.87 17.79
C SER A 218 13.35 5.57 16.52
N SER A 219 13.96 6.68 16.14
CA SER A 219 13.43 7.56 15.08
C SER A 219 14.48 7.88 14.00
N GLY A 220 13.98 8.19 12.80
CA GLY A 220 14.84 8.63 11.69
C GLY A 220 15.76 7.54 11.14
N ASN A 221 15.38 6.26 11.28
CA ASN A 221 16.13 5.15 10.69
C ASN A 221 15.66 4.88 9.27
N THR A 222 16.55 4.32 8.46
CA THR A 222 16.28 3.93 7.06
C THR A 222 16.49 2.43 6.90
N VAL A 223 15.46 1.72 6.41
CA VAL A 223 15.48 0.28 6.13
C VAL A 223 15.23 0.07 4.65
N VAL A 224 16.25 -0.32 3.88
CA VAL A 224 16.21 -0.34 2.41
C VAL A 224 16.91 -1.55 1.80
N SER A 225 16.37 -2.06 0.68
CA SER A 225 16.96 -3.13 -0.15
C SER A 225 17.18 -4.46 0.57
N ASN A 226 16.47 -4.74 1.66
CA ASN A 226 16.61 -5.99 2.41
C ASN A 226 15.66 -7.08 1.89
N ARG A 227 16.05 -8.34 2.12
CA ARG A 227 15.20 -9.53 2.04
C ARG A 227 14.84 -9.96 3.46
N ILE A 228 13.56 -9.90 3.82
CA ILE A 228 13.09 -10.15 5.19
C ILE A 228 12.05 -11.26 5.17
N GLY A 229 12.39 -12.42 5.75
CA GLY A 229 11.53 -13.61 5.78
C GLY A 229 11.65 -14.51 4.54
N THR A 230 12.64 -14.28 3.67
CA THR A 230 12.83 -15.07 2.44
C THR A 230 14.29 -15.52 2.28
N ASN A 231 14.52 -16.40 1.31
CA ASN A 231 15.87 -16.68 0.82
C ASN A 231 16.45 -15.46 0.08
N ARG A 232 17.76 -15.48 -0.20
CA ARG A 232 18.44 -14.40 -0.92
C ARG A 232 17.83 -14.07 -2.27
N ALA A 233 17.37 -15.09 -3.01
CA ALA A 233 16.73 -14.89 -4.32
C ALA A 233 15.33 -14.21 -4.20
N GLY A 234 14.71 -14.23 -2.99
CA GLY A 234 13.34 -13.75 -2.81
C GLY A 234 12.29 -14.61 -3.51
N SER A 235 12.58 -15.89 -3.67
CA SER A 235 11.72 -16.87 -4.37
C SER A 235 11.07 -17.89 -3.45
N ARG A 236 11.48 -17.95 -2.17
CA ARG A 236 11.00 -18.92 -1.18
C ARG A 236 11.01 -18.32 0.22
N ALA A 237 9.97 -18.62 1.00
CA ALA A 237 9.90 -18.22 2.42
C ALA A 237 10.98 -18.92 3.27
N ILE A 238 11.60 -18.14 4.15
CA ILE A 238 12.37 -18.56 5.31
C ILE A 238 11.89 -17.69 6.48
N PRO A 239 10.79 -18.06 7.14
CA PRO A 239 10.04 -17.18 8.03
C PRO A 239 10.86 -16.66 9.21
N ASN A 240 10.72 -15.36 9.54
CA ASN A 240 10.87 -14.93 10.92
C ASN A 240 9.61 -15.32 11.71
N GLY A 241 9.75 -15.68 12.98
CA GLY A 241 8.65 -16.16 13.83
C GLY A 241 7.67 -15.06 14.26
N GLY A 242 8.09 -13.80 14.18
CA GLY A 242 7.27 -12.60 14.39
C GLY A 242 6.86 -11.94 13.08
N ASN A 243 6.82 -10.61 13.11
CA ASN A 243 6.61 -9.78 11.93
C ASN A 243 7.92 -9.64 11.13
N GLY A 244 7.81 -9.24 9.86
CA GLY A 244 9.00 -8.87 9.10
C GLY A 244 9.67 -7.65 9.71
N ILE A 245 8.94 -6.55 9.89
CA ILE A 245 9.38 -5.31 10.54
C ILE A 245 8.33 -4.90 11.58
N VAL A 246 8.80 -4.42 12.75
CA VAL A 246 7.96 -3.74 13.74
C VAL A 246 8.51 -2.35 14.00
N ILE A 247 7.63 -1.35 14.04
CA ILE A 247 7.91 0.03 14.43
C ILE A 247 7.01 0.34 15.63
N THR A 248 7.59 0.42 16.82
CA THR A 248 6.84 0.47 18.08
C THR A 248 7.50 1.38 19.12
N GLY A 249 6.85 1.61 20.26
CA GLY A 249 7.41 2.43 21.33
C GLY A 249 7.56 3.89 20.97
N ARG A 250 6.62 4.48 20.20
CA ARG A 250 6.66 5.86 19.71
C ARG A 250 7.87 6.15 18.81
N SER A 251 8.13 5.23 17.90
CA SER A 251 9.19 5.35 16.89
C SER A 251 8.72 6.19 15.71
N ASP A 252 9.35 7.32 15.46
CA ASP A 252 8.87 8.33 14.52
C ASP A 252 9.83 8.53 13.34
N ARG A 253 9.28 8.97 12.20
CA ARG A 253 10.05 9.42 11.02
C ARG A 253 11.06 8.39 10.52
N ASN A 254 10.71 7.11 10.58
CA ASN A 254 11.49 6.06 9.95
C ASN A 254 11.06 5.90 8.49
N GLU A 255 12.01 5.61 7.62
CA GLU A 255 11.80 5.35 6.19
C GLU A 255 12.01 3.86 5.90
N ILE A 256 10.95 3.20 5.42
CA ILE A 256 10.97 1.79 5.05
C ILE A 256 10.83 1.66 3.53
N GLY A 257 11.88 1.20 2.90
CA GLY A 257 12.04 1.30 1.45
C GLY A 257 12.58 2.67 1.06
N GLY A 258 12.65 2.95 -0.19
CA GLY A 258 13.21 4.21 -0.64
C GLY A 258 12.97 4.45 -2.11
N THR A 259 13.14 5.70 -2.47
CA THR A 259 13.11 6.16 -3.86
C THR A 259 14.44 5.86 -4.52
N ALA A 260 14.42 5.32 -5.73
CA ALA A 260 15.63 5.27 -6.55
C ALA A 260 16.14 6.70 -6.79
N PHE A 261 17.45 6.93 -6.62
CA PHE A 261 18.02 8.26 -6.77
C PHE A 261 17.95 8.74 -8.21
N VAL A 262 17.51 9.98 -8.37
CA VAL A 262 17.94 10.83 -9.49
C VAL A 262 19.29 11.38 -9.08
N ASP A 263 20.32 11.14 -9.87
CA ASP A 263 21.59 11.85 -9.75
C ASP A 263 21.29 13.35 -9.88
N LYS A 264 21.51 14.09 -8.80
CA LYS A 264 21.29 15.54 -8.78
C LYS A 264 22.17 16.30 -9.79
N ALA A 265 23.26 15.69 -10.25
CA ALA A 265 24.18 16.29 -11.21
C ALA A 265 23.72 16.14 -12.66
N THR A 266 22.99 15.08 -13.01
CA THR A 266 22.61 14.79 -14.39
C THR A 266 21.10 14.79 -14.66
N GLY A 267 20.25 14.75 -13.61
CA GLY A 267 18.79 14.69 -13.78
C GLY A 267 18.28 13.44 -14.48
N GLN A 268 19.13 12.47 -14.76
CA GLN A 268 18.78 11.23 -15.45
C GLN A 268 18.63 10.08 -14.45
N ALA A 269 17.49 9.38 -14.52
CA ALA A 269 17.40 8.04 -13.97
C ALA A 269 18.32 7.16 -14.80
N ASN A 270 19.31 6.52 -14.16
CA ASN A 270 20.17 5.56 -14.84
C ASN A 270 19.31 4.41 -15.38
N ASN A 271 19.00 4.46 -16.65
CA ASN A 271 18.45 3.33 -17.40
C ASN A 271 19.58 2.29 -17.56
N PRO A 272 19.45 1.07 -17.02
CA PRO A 272 20.53 0.06 -17.11
C PRO A 272 20.78 -0.48 -18.51
N THR A 273 20.00 -0.09 -19.51
CA THR A 273 20.14 -0.62 -20.89
C THR A 273 20.10 0.47 -21.94
N GLY A 274 21.09 1.28 -22.10
CA GLY A 274 21.28 2.37 -23.07
C GLY A 274 20.78 2.15 -24.53
N THR A 275 19.64 1.55 -24.74
CA THR A 275 19.00 1.34 -26.05
C THR A 275 17.68 2.11 -26.15
N LYS A 276 17.62 3.04 -27.10
CA LYS A 276 16.37 3.62 -27.61
C LYS A 276 15.54 2.52 -28.28
N GLY A 277 14.66 1.88 -27.53
CA GLY A 277 13.69 0.91 -28.01
C GLY A 277 12.48 0.91 -27.08
N THR A 278 11.31 0.58 -27.58
CA THR A 278 10.06 0.39 -26.83
C THR A 278 10.33 -0.46 -25.59
N VAL A 279 10.45 0.20 -24.44
CA VAL A 279 10.75 -0.47 -23.16
C VAL A 279 9.43 -1.05 -22.65
N THR A 280 9.27 -2.36 -22.73
CA THR A 280 8.33 -3.05 -21.86
C THR A 280 8.83 -2.84 -20.44
N PRO A 281 8.07 -2.22 -19.53
CA PRO A 281 8.54 -2.00 -18.19
C PRO A 281 8.76 -3.34 -17.50
N VAL A 282 10.01 -3.70 -17.26
CA VAL A 282 10.35 -4.83 -16.39
C VAL A 282 10.25 -4.31 -14.97
N PHE A 283 9.17 -4.66 -14.29
CA PHE A 283 8.97 -4.33 -12.88
C PHE A 283 9.89 -5.22 -12.04
N VAL A 284 10.99 -4.67 -11.60
CA VAL A 284 11.88 -5.27 -10.59
C VAL A 284 11.60 -4.56 -9.27
N VAL A 285 11.83 -5.21 -8.14
CA VAL A 285 11.85 -4.52 -6.84
C VAL A 285 12.60 -3.20 -7.01
N PRO A 286 12.00 -2.05 -6.70
CA PRO A 286 12.69 -0.79 -6.80
C PRO A 286 14.08 -0.92 -6.17
N PRO A 287 15.13 -0.34 -6.71
CA PRO A 287 16.52 -0.56 -6.26
C PRO A 287 16.73 -0.37 -4.75
N LEU A 288 15.82 0.34 -4.09
CA LEU A 288 15.85 0.62 -2.66
C LEU A 288 14.66 0.04 -1.89
N GLY A 289 13.71 -0.63 -2.55
CA GLY A 289 12.58 -1.29 -1.90
C GLY A 289 13.02 -2.53 -1.13
N ASN A 290 12.35 -2.83 -0.02
CA ASN A 290 12.52 -4.11 0.67
C ASN A 290 11.59 -5.16 0.09
N LEU A 291 12.00 -6.43 0.14
CA LEU A 291 11.11 -7.56 0.05
C LEU A 291 10.80 -8.05 1.48
N ILE A 292 9.53 -7.94 1.90
CA ILE A 292 9.07 -8.30 3.26
C ILE A 292 8.00 -9.38 3.11
N SER A 293 8.44 -10.64 3.05
CA SER A 293 7.56 -11.73 2.64
C SER A 293 7.82 -13.00 3.41
N GLY A 294 6.80 -13.85 3.54
CA GLY A 294 6.92 -15.17 4.15
C GLY A 294 7.05 -15.18 5.67
N ASN A 295 6.85 -14.05 6.38
CA ASN A 295 6.96 -13.99 7.84
C ASN A 295 5.73 -14.63 8.53
N ALA A 296 5.91 -15.12 9.77
CA ALA A 296 4.88 -15.87 10.48
C ALA A 296 3.74 -14.98 11.02
N ARG A 297 3.90 -13.66 11.01
CA ARG A 297 2.85 -12.70 11.36
C ARG A 297 2.65 -11.71 10.21
N ASN A 298 2.61 -10.40 10.49
CA ASN A 298 2.47 -9.38 9.45
C ASN A 298 3.80 -9.14 8.71
N GLY A 299 3.72 -8.63 7.49
CA GLY A 299 4.91 -8.13 6.82
C GLY A 299 5.50 -6.96 7.61
N LEU A 300 4.67 -5.96 7.91
CA LEU A 300 5.05 -4.79 8.69
C LEU A 300 3.95 -4.43 9.70
N LEU A 301 4.34 -4.11 10.94
CA LEU A 301 3.47 -3.58 12.00
C LEU A 301 3.99 -2.21 12.43
N ILE A 302 3.10 -1.22 12.53
CA ILE A 302 3.34 0.09 13.15
C ILE A 302 2.35 0.24 14.28
N ASP A 303 2.80 0.35 15.51
CA ASP A 303 1.91 0.45 16.66
C ASP A 303 2.45 1.36 17.79
N ASP A 304 1.79 1.32 18.93
CA ASP A 304 2.17 2.01 20.16
C ASP A 304 2.47 3.50 19.96
N GLY A 305 1.59 4.20 19.22
CA GLY A 305 1.71 5.64 18.98
C GLY A 305 2.84 6.08 18.08
N SER A 306 3.47 5.16 17.35
CA SER A 306 4.51 5.46 16.35
C SER A 306 3.91 6.23 15.17
N ARG A 307 4.57 7.32 14.75
CA ARG A 307 3.97 8.27 13.79
C ARG A 307 4.98 8.80 12.79
N ASP A 308 4.43 9.44 11.75
CA ASP A 308 5.23 10.12 10.73
C ASP A 308 6.21 9.17 10.01
N ASN A 309 5.95 7.84 10.02
CA ASN A 309 6.76 6.88 9.29
C ASN A 309 6.28 6.78 7.84
N VAL A 310 7.21 6.52 6.93
CA VAL A 310 6.96 6.50 5.49
C VAL A 310 7.37 5.15 4.89
N LEU A 311 6.47 4.52 4.14
CA LEU A 311 6.68 3.27 3.43
C LEU A 311 6.65 3.52 1.93
N ASN A 312 7.78 3.25 1.23
CA ASN A 312 7.93 3.55 -0.20
C ASN A 312 8.51 2.37 -0.96
N GLY A 313 7.87 1.99 -2.07
CA GLY A 313 8.46 1.06 -3.05
C GLY A 313 8.79 -0.33 -2.51
N ASN A 314 8.09 -0.82 -1.50
CA ASN A 314 8.31 -2.15 -0.94
C ASN A 314 7.45 -3.21 -1.62
N PHE A 315 7.97 -4.43 -1.69
CA PHE A 315 7.21 -5.63 -2.05
C PHE A 315 6.90 -6.43 -0.79
N ILE A 316 5.61 -6.60 -0.47
CA ILE A 316 5.16 -7.16 0.80
C ILE A 316 4.20 -8.32 0.54
N GLY A 317 4.68 -9.55 0.77
CA GLY A 317 3.93 -10.79 0.54
C GLY A 317 4.11 -11.41 -0.84
N THR A 318 4.97 -10.83 -1.69
CA THR A 318 5.24 -11.33 -3.04
C THR A 318 6.63 -11.93 -3.16
N THR A 319 6.90 -12.53 -4.32
CA THR A 319 8.25 -12.85 -4.81
C THR A 319 9.03 -11.58 -5.14
N ALA A 320 10.34 -11.71 -5.39
CA ALA A 320 11.21 -10.57 -5.68
C ALA A 320 10.89 -9.84 -6.99
N ASP A 321 10.24 -10.51 -7.94
CA ASP A 321 9.70 -9.91 -9.17
C ASP A 321 8.32 -9.26 -8.98
N GLY A 322 7.68 -9.51 -7.83
CA GLY A 322 6.36 -8.99 -7.52
C GLY A 322 5.20 -9.74 -8.17
N ASP A 323 5.46 -10.81 -8.90
CA ASP A 323 4.47 -11.49 -9.73
C ASP A 323 3.95 -12.81 -9.12
N GLY A 324 4.61 -13.32 -8.08
CA GLY A 324 4.21 -14.50 -7.31
C GLY A 324 3.90 -14.18 -5.85
N ALA A 325 3.26 -15.10 -5.14
CA ALA A 325 2.96 -14.97 -3.70
C ALA A 325 3.98 -15.71 -2.83
N ILE A 326 4.55 -15.01 -1.86
CA ILE A 326 5.24 -15.57 -0.68
C ILE A 326 4.62 -14.91 0.55
N GLY A 327 3.33 -15.12 0.76
CA GLY A 327 2.52 -14.36 1.72
C GLY A 327 3.02 -14.40 3.15
N ASN A 328 2.99 -13.25 3.82
CA ASN A 328 3.03 -13.19 5.27
C ASN A 328 1.75 -13.84 5.83
N LEU A 329 1.84 -14.50 7.00
CA LEU A 329 0.68 -15.22 7.56
C LEU A 329 -0.38 -14.28 8.18
N GLY A 330 -0.03 -13.03 8.45
CA GLY A 330 -0.94 -11.95 8.84
C GLY A 330 -1.25 -11.00 7.69
N ASN A 331 -1.42 -9.72 8.02
CA ASN A 331 -1.59 -8.64 7.03
C ASN A 331 -0.26 -8.32 6.34
N GLY A 332 -0.34 -7.73 5.15
CA GLY A 332 0.85 -7.15 4.55
C GLY A 332 1.41 -6.03 5.42
N VAL A 333 0.59 -5.00 5.68
CA VAL A 333 0.88 -3.90 6.61
C VAL A 333 -0.26 -3.77 7.62
N TRP A 334 0.07 -3.57 8.89
CA TRP A 334 -0.90 -3.21 9.91
C TRP A 334 -0.45 -1.95 10.65
N ILE A 335 -1.30 -0.92 10.63
CA ILE A 335 -1.14 0.33 11.40
C ILE A 335 -2.16 0.27 12.54
N ASP A 336 -1.71 0.09 13.78
CA ASP A 336 -2.56 -0.06 14.96
C ASP A 336 -2.30 1.06 15.97
N ARG A 337 -3.28 1.91 16.24
CA ARG A 337 -3.16 3.07 17.17
C ARG A 337 -1.92 3.94 16.91
N ALA A 338 -1.59 4.12 15.63
CA ALA A 338 -0.38 4.81 15.17
C ALA A 338 -0.75 5.81 14.08
N SER A 339 -0.79 7.08 14.39
CA SER A 339 -1.33 8.14 13.51
C SER A 339 -0.27 8.77 12.60
N ASN A 340 -0.71 9.50 11.56
CA ASN A 340 0.13 10.26 10.64
C ASN A 340 1.13 9.41 9.83
N ASN A 341 0.91 8.11 9.65
CA ASN A 341 1.80 7.27 8.86
C ASN A 341 1.41 7.28 7.38
N GLN A 342 2.39 7.09 6.51
CA GLN A 342 2.21 7.23 5.07
C GLN A 342 2.69 5.97 4.32
N LEU A 343 1.82 5.44 3.45
CA LEU A 343 2.16 4.44 2.45
C LEU A 343 2.08 5.12 1.09
N THR A 344 3.23 5.51 0.55
CA THR A 344 3.26 6.34 -0.65
C THR A 344 4.02 5.66 -1.78
N GLY A 345 3.42 5.66 -2.98
CA GLY A 345 4.19 5.46 -4.21
C GLY A 345 5.01 6.71 -4.52
N CYS A 346 6.10 6.55 -5.23
CA CYS A 346 6.98 7.66 -5.61
C CYS A 346 6.87 7.98 -7.09
N LYS A 347 6.62 9.26 -7.39
CA LYS A 347 6.78 9.84 -8.72
C LYS A 347 8.04 10.67 -8.75
N PHE A 348 8.91 10.42 -9.73
CA PHE A 348 10.04 11.30 -9.96
C PHE A 348 9.63 12.49 -10.83
N VAL A 349 10.14 13.66 -10.49
CA VAL A 349 10.08 14.82 -11.37
C VAL A 349 10.90 14.48 -12.62
N ASN A 350 10.29 14.55 -13.80
CA ASN A 350 10.85 14.20 -15.11
C ASN A 350 11.08 12.70 -15.42
N ASN A 351 10.51 11.78 -14.63
CA ASN A 351 10.50 10.35 -14.95
C ASN A 351 9.05 9.85 -15.07
N PRO A 352 8.67 9.15 -16.16
CA PRO A 352 7.33 8.60 -16.31
C PRO A 352 7.06 7.40 -15.39
N PHE A 353 8.09 6.85 -14.72
CA PHE A 353 7.93 5.68 -13.86
C PHE A 353 7.49 6.09 -12.45
N VAL A 354 6.48 5.37 -11.96
CA VAL A 354 6.00 5.46 -10.58
C VAL A 354 6.39 4.15 -9.88
N TYR A 355 7.04 4.25 -8.73
CA TYR A 355 7.36 3.08 -7.91
C TYR A 355 6.27 2.93 -6.85
N TYR A 356 5.51 1.84 -6.94
CA TYR A 356 4.43 1.51 -6.03
C TYR A 356 4.94 0.62 -4.89
N ASN A 357 4.31 0.69 -3.70
CA ASN A 357 4.35 -0.50 -2.86
C ASN A 357 3.43 -1.56 -3.47
N VAL A 358 3.90 -2.78 -3.56
CA VAL A 358 3.10 -3.94 -3.95
C VAL A 358 2.82 -4.76 -2.69
N ILE A 359 1.58 -4.70 -2.20
CA ILE A 359 1.17 -5.31 -0.94
C ILE A 359 0.15 -6.41 -1.28
N SER A 360 0.67 -7.56 -1.66
CA SER A 360 -0.10 -8.61 -2.31
C SER A 360 0.32 -9.99 -1.83
N GLY A 361 -0.56 -10.99 -1.97
CA GLY A 361 -0.25 -12.37 -1.63
C GLY A 361 -0.34 -12.71 -0.13
N ASN A 362 -0.69 -11.77 0.75
CA ASN A 362 -0.73 -11.99 2.20
C ASN A 362 -1.97 -12.79 2.63
N ARG A 363 -1.87 -13.54 3.74
CA ARG A 363 -2.99 -14.33 4.26
C ARG A 363 -4.04 -13.51 5.02
N GLY A 364 -3.72 -12.30 5.44
CA GLY A 364 -4.65 -11.30 5.98
C GLY A 364 -5.09 -10.30 4.90
N ASN A 365 -5.29 -9.06 5.33
CA ASN A 365 -5.51 -7.91 4.44
C ASN A 365 -4.20 -7.47 3.80
N GLY A 366 -4.27 -6.77 2.69
CA GLY A 366 -3.10 -6.06 2.17
C GLY A 366 -2.65 -5.01 3.17
N LEU A 367 -3.52 -4.07 3.50
CA LEU A 367 -3.35 -3.06 4.54
C LEU A 367 -4.50 -3.12 5.54
N ARG A 368 -4.19 -3.03 6.84
CA ARG A 368 -5.16 -2.78 7.90
C ARG A 368 -4.79 -1.52 8.66
N ILE A 369 -5.75 -0.64 8.91
CA ILE A 369 -5.62 0.58 9.72
C ILE A 369 -6.65 0.51 10.84
N THR A 370 -6.19 0.41 12.09
CA THR A 370 -7.06 0.24 13.26
C THR A 370 -6.86 1.41 14.23
N SER A 371 -7.91 2.17 14.51
CA SER A 371 -7.90 3.26 15.49
C SER A 371 -6.71 4.22 15.32
N ALA A 372 -6.37 4.53 14.08
CA ALA A 372 -5.26 5.40 13.70
C ALA A 372 -5.77 6.56 12.82
N ASN A 373 -5.28 7.76 13.07
CA ASN A 373 -5.76 8.97 12.41
C ASN A 373 -4.74 9.48 11.38
N ASN A 374 -5.25 10.22 10.38
CA ASN A 374 -4.46 10.95 9.39
C ASN A 374 -3.48 10.06 8.61
N SER A 375 -3.86 8.82 8.34
CA SER A 375 -3.06 7.94 7.49
C SER A 375 -3.25 8.30 6.02
N VAL A 376 -2.15 8.32 5.25
CA VAL A 376 -2.16 8.60 3.81
C VAL A 376 -1.70 7.37 3.04
N VAL A 377 -2.55 6.88 2.14
CA VAL A 377 -2.34 5.67 1.35
C VAL A 377 -2.51 6.02 -0.13
N GLN A 378 -1.40 6.13 -0.87
CA GLN A 378 -1.45 6.54 -2.27
C GLN A 378 -0.36 5.85 -3.11
N GLY A 379 -0.66 5.54 -4.37
CA GLY A 379 0.28 4.87 -5.26
C GLY A 379 0.66 3.47 -4.76
N ASN A 380 -0.33 2.62 -4.45
CA ASN A 380 -0.09 1.26 -3.98
C ASN A 380 -0.91 0.25 -4.78
N PHE A 381 -0.40 -0.97 -4.89
CA PHE A 381 -1.11 -2.12 -5.43
C PHE A 381 -1.47 -3.08 -4.30
N PHE A 382 -2.75 -3.38 -4.15
CA PHE A 382 -3.29 -4.32 -3.17
C PHE A 382 -3.97 -5.47 -3.91
N GLY A 383 -3.35 -6.65 -3.93
CA GLY A 383 -3.86 -7.84 -4.60
C GLY A 383 -3.51 -7.96 -6.09
N SER A 384 -2.82 -6.96 -6.66
CA SER A 384 -2.26 -7.00 -8.01
C SER A 384 -0.79 -7.38 -7.98
N ALA A 385 -0.30 -7.98 -9.07
CA ALA A 385 1.12 -8.15 -9.35
C ALA A 385 1.81 -6.81 -9.62
N ALA A 386 3.14 -6.78 -9.53
CA ALA A 386 3.92 -5.58 -9.79
C ALA A 386 3.77 -5.07 -11.24
N ASN A 387 3.60 -5.99 -12.21
CA ASN A 387 3.35 -5.66 -13.61
C ASN A 387 1.92 -5.14 -13.87
N ASN A 388 1.05 -5.13 -12.85
CA ASN A 388 -0.36 -4.73 -12.92
C ASN A 388 -1.17 -5.43 -14.04
N ALA A 389 -0.75 -6.63 -14.46
CA ALA A 389 -1.42 -7.44 -15.49
C ALA A 389 -2.00 -8.74 -14.92
N ALA A 390 -1.59 -9.13 -13.73
CA ALA A 390 -2.05 -10.33 -13.03
C ALA A 390 -2.48 -10.02 -11.59
N THR A 391 -3.15 -10.97 -10.95
CA THR A 391 -3.55 -10.86 -9.55
C THR A 391 -2.65 -11.70 -8.66
N VAL A 392 -2.19 -11.13 -7.56
CA VAL A 392 -1.48 -11.81 -6.46
C VAL A 392 -2.29 -11.57 -5.18
N ARG A 393 -3.33 -12.38 -5.01
CA ARG A 393 -4.43 -12.16 -4.06
C ARG A 393 -3.98 -12.04 -2.61
N ASN A 394 -4.36 -10.96 -1.90
CA ASN A 394 -4.53 -11.00 -0.45
C ASN A 394 -5.77 -11.82 -0.10
N ARG A 395 -5.72 -12.63 0.95
CA ARG A 395 -6.83 -13.55 1.27
C ARG A 395 -8.09 -12.82 1.73
N LEU A 396 -7.93 -11.68 2.40
CA LEU A 396 -9.03 -10.84 2.89
C LEU A 396 -9.15 -9.58 2.00
N ASP A 397 -9.29 -8.41 2.59
CA ASP A 397 -9.48 -7.16 1.88
C ASP A 397 -8.15 -6.60 1.33
N GLY A 398 -8.23 -5.78 0.30
CA GLY A 398 -7.08 -5.00 -0.13
C GLY A 398 -6.69 -3.99 0.95
N VAL A 399 -7.66 -3.18 1.39
CA VAL A 399 -7.53 -2.21 2.47
C VAL A 399 -8.70 -2.36 3.45
N LEU A 400 -8.40 -2.50 4.74
CA LEU A 400 -9.38 -2.45 5.83
C LEU A 400 -9.09 -1.25 6.73
N VAL A 401 -10.09 -0.38 6.93
CA VAL A 401 -10.06 0.73 7.89
C VAL A 401 -11.10 0.47 8.97
N ASP A 402 -10.67 0.25 10.21
CA ASP A 402 -11.56 -0.15 11.29
C ASP A 402 -11.28 0.59 12.63
N GLY A 403 -12.00 0.18 13.66
CA GLY A 403 -11.93 0.82 14.98
C GLY A 403 -12.51 2.23 14.95
N SER A 404 -11.78 3.18 15.54
CA SER A 404 -12.11 4.62 15.53
C SER A 404 -11.12 5.42 14.65
N SER A 405 -10.69 4.83 13.54
CA SER A 405 -9.78 5.51 12.60
C SER A 405 -10.41 6.77 12.02
N GLY A 406 -9.67 7.88 12.03
CA GLY A 406 -10.15 9.17 11.54
C GLY A 406 -9.28 9.76 10.43
N ASN A 407 -9.91 10.50 9.51
CA ASN A 407 -9.22 11.25 8.45
C ASN A 407 -8.24 10.40 7.63
N THR A 408 -8.58 9.14 7.37
CA THR A 408 -7.76 8.26 6.53
C THR A 408 -8.00 8.57 5.06
N GLN A 409 -6.95 8.87 4.33
CA GLN A 409 -6.98 9.07 2.89
C GLN A 409 -6.48 7.82 2.16
N VAL A 410 -7.31 7.25 1.29
CA VAL A 410 -6.95 6.15 0.37
C VAL A 410 -7.12 6.64 -1.06
N GLY A 411 -6.02 7.04 -1.67
CA GLY A 411 -6.02 7.62 -3.00
C GLY A 411 -5.03 8.76 -3.13
N GLY A 412 -4.73 9.14 -4.35
CA GLY A 412 -3.79 10.21 -4.65
C GLY A 412 -4.11 10.89 -5.96
N VAL A 413 -3.56 12.07 -6.19
CA VAL A 413 -3.63 12.72 -7.51
C VAL A 413 -2.93 11.85 -8.56
N ILE A 414 -3.47 11.79 -9.77
CA ILE A 414 -2.87 11.02 -10.86
C ILE A 414 -1.39 11.44 -11.05
N PRO A 415 -0.43 10.49 -11.11
CA PRO A 415 -0.58 9.04 -11.24
C PRO A 415 -0.56 8.24 -9.91
N LEU A 416 -0.74 8.83 -8.76
CA LEU A 416 -0.64 8.20 -7.44
C LEU A 416 -1.97 7.58 -6.95
N GLY A 417 -2.88 7.23 -7.83
CA GLY A 417 -4.05 6.41 -7.50
C GLY A 417 -3.64 5.02 -6.98
N ASN A 418 -4.51 4.40 -6.18
CA ASN A 418 -4.29 3.01 -5.76
C ASN A 418 -4.99 2.03 -6.71
N VAL A 419 -4.49 0.80 -6.78
CA VAL A 419 -5.19 -0.35 -7.34
C VAL A 419 -5.50 -1.31 -6.19
N SER A 420 -6.78 -1.54 -5.92
CA SER A 420 -7.22 -2.53 -4.94
C SER A 420 -8.09 -3.58 -5.63
N ALA A 421 -7.42 -4.61 -6.18
CA ALA A 421 -8.02 -5.53 -7.11
C ALA A 421 -7.51 -6.97 -6.91
N GLY A 422 -8.36 -7.94 -7.20
CA GLY A 422 -8.02 -9.35 -7.07
C GLY A 422 -8.01 -9.87 -5.63
N ASN A 423 -8.43 -9.11 -4.64
CA ASN A 423 -8.44 -9.51 -3.23
C ASN A 423 -9.54 -10.55 -2.95
N GLY A 424 -9.39 -11.31 -1.85
CA GLY A 424 -10.30 -12.40 -1.49
C GLY A 424 -11.68 -11.94 -1.06
N ARG A 425 -11.78 -10.73 -0.47
CA ARG A 425 -13.00 -10.08 -0.04
C ARG A 425 -13.21 -8.77 -0.80
N ASN A 426 -13.19 -7.64 -0.12
CA ASN A 426 -13.43 -6.33 -0.71
C ASN A 426 -12.13 -5.69 -1.24
N GLY A 427 -12.26 -4.77 -2.18
CA GLY A 427 -11.17 -3.87 -2.53
C GLY A 427 -10.80 -3.01 -1.33
N ILE A 428 -11.77 -2.25 -0.82
CA ILE A 428 -11.67 -1.43 0.38
C ILE A 428 -12.85 -1.75 1.29
N GLU A 429 -12.60 -1.92 2.60
CA GLU A 429 -13.64 -1.99 3.63
C GLU A 429 -13.41 -0.91 4.68
N VAL A 430 -14.48 -0.15 5.02
CA VAL A 430 -14.48 0.87 6.08
C VAL A 430 -15.55 0.50 7.09
N THR A 431 -15.17 0.25 8.33
CA THR A 431 -16.09 -0.29 9.34
C THR A 431 -15.85 0.29 10.73
N GLY A 432 -16.64 -0.14 11.70
CA GLY A 432 -16.56 0.35 13.09
C GLY A 432 -17.05 1.78 13.23
N ARG A 433 -16.27 2.62 13.89
CA ARG A 433 -16.54 4.07 14.07
C ARG A 433 -15.59 4.93 13.24
N ALA A 434 -15.08 4.40 12.14
CA ALA A 434 -14.23 5.17 11.23
C ALA A 434 -14.99 6.38 10.67
N HIS A 435 -14.32 7.54 10.60
CA HIS A 435 -14.91 8.82 10.20
C HIS A 435 -13.92 9.66 9.38
N GLY A 436 -14.46 10.58 8.58
CA GLY A 436 -13.61 11.42 7.73
C GLY A 436 -12.75 10.63 6.73
N PHE A 437 -13.13 9.39 6.43
CA PHE A 437 -12.45 8.58 5.43
C PHE A 437 -12.68 9.17 4.04
N ILE A 438 -11.61 9.27 3.25
CA ILE A 438 -11.69 9.72 1.87
C ILE A 438 -11.02 8.70 0.96
N THR A 439 -11.74 8.25 -0.08
CA THR A 439 -11.12 7.52 -1.18
C THR A 439 -11.30 8.25 -2.50
N PHE A 440 -10.22 8.34 -3.30
CA PHE A 440 -10.28 8.96 -4.61
C PHE A 440 -9.21 8.43 -5.56
N ASN A 441 -9.51 8.46 -6.88
CA ASN A 441 -8.64 7.92 -7.93
C ASN A 441 -8.16 6.49 -7.60
N THR A 442 -9.05 5.66 -7.05
CA THR A 442 -8.77 4.26 -6.71
C THR A 442 -9.53 3.35 -7.66
N PHE A 443 -8.83 2.33 -8.15
CA PHE A 443 -9.39 1.28 -9.00
C PHE A 443 -9.73 0.05 -8.16
N GLY A 444 -11.01 -0.22 -7.98
CA GLY A 444 -11.52 -1.36 -7.20
C GLY A 444 -12.10 -2.45 -8.11
N GLY A 445 -11.36 -3.56 -8.28
CA GLY A 445 -11.80 -4.70 -9.09
C GLY A 445 -11.30 -4.70 -10.54
N LEU A 446 -10.38 -3.80 -10.88
CA LEU A 446 -9.76 -3.71 -12.21
C LEU A 446 -8.30 -3.27 -12.10
N HIS A 447 -7.51 -3.59 -13.11
CA HIS A 447 -6.14 -3.09 -13.26
C HIS A 447 -6.13 -1.63 -13.72
N ALA A 448 -5.08 -0.88 -13.41
CA ALA A 448 -4.96 0.55 -13.75
C ALA A 448 -5.01 0.83 -15.27
N PHE A 449 -4.60 -0.12 -16.10
CA PHE A 449 -4.61 0.01 -17.56
C PHE A 449 -5.83 -0.67 -18.21
N GLY A 450 -6.88 -0.96 -17.43
CA GLY A 450 -8.07 -1.67 -17.87
C GLY A 450 -7.97 -3.18 -17.63
N GLY A 451 -9.06 -3.88 -17.90
CA GLY A 451 -9.19 -5.31 -17.64
C GLY A 451 -9.67 -5.64 -16.23
N ALA A 452 -10.58 -6.60 -16.14
CA ALA A 452 -11.16 -7.02 -14.86
C ALA A 452 -10.13 -7.77 -14.00
N ALA A 453 -10.04 -7.37 -12.75
CA ALA A 453 -9.30 -8.07 -11.69
C ALA A 453 -10.20 -8.15 -10.44
N PRO A 454 -11.22 -9.03 -10.46
CA PRO A 454 -12.33 -8.99 -9.52
C PRO A 454 -11.89 -9.23 -8.07
N ASN A 455 -12.32 -8.35 -7.17
CA ASN A 455 -12.36 -8.67 -5.75
C ASN A 455 -13.45 -9.72 -5.48
N GLY A 456 -13.29 -10.50 -4.44
CA GLY A 456 -14.22 -11.60 -4.08
C GLY A 456 -15.61 -11.12 -3.70
N ASN A 457 -15.73 -9.88 -3.23
CA ASN A 457 -16.98 -9.19 -2.89
C ASN A 457 -17.07 -7.87 -3.64
N ASP A 458 -17.05 -6.74 -2.91
CA ASP A 458 -17.32 -5.41 -3.41
C ASP A 458 -16.03 -4.64 -3.75
N GLY A 459 -16.13 -3.63 -4.59
CA GLY A 459 -15.05 -2.70 -4.82
C GLY A 459 -14.78 -1.87 -3.57
N LEU A 460 -15.85 -1.28 -3.01
CA LEU A 460 -15.85 -0.51 -1.76
C LEU A 460 -17.04 -0.93 -0.90
N LEU A 461 -16.80 -1.32 0.34
CA LEU A 461 -17.81 -1.56 1.37
C LEU A 461 -17.66 -0.54 2.50
N ILE A 462 -18.71 0.18 2.85
CA ILE A 462 -18.75 1.08 4.02
C ILE A 462 -19.86 0.61 4.96
N THR A 463 -19.48 0.17 6.16
CA THR A 463 -20.40 -0.13 7.26
C THR A 463 -20.12 0.75 8.47
N ALA A 464 -19.19 1.69 8.36
CA ALA A 464 -18.79 2.57 9.43
C ALA A 464 -19.94 3.48 9.87
N THR A 465 -20.09 3.64 11.17
CA THR A 465 -21.10 4.52 11.80
C THR A 465 -20.59 5.94 12.07
N GLY A 466 -19.28 6.19 11.84
CA GLY A 466 -18.73 7.55 11.87
C GLY A 466 -19.10 8.32 10.60
N GLY A 467 -19.39 9.59 10.70
CA GLY A 467 -19.80 10.43 9.59
C GLY A 467 -18.66 10.92 8.69
N ASP A 468 -19.03 11.76 7.69
CA ASP A 468 -18.10 12.48 6.81
C ASP A 468 -17.18 11.59 5.96
N ASN A 469 -17.63 10.35 5.65
CA ASN A 469 -16.91 9.47 4.75
C ASN A 469 -17.23 9.83 3.29
N LEU A 470 -16.19 9.91 2.45
CA LEU A 470 -16.30 10.37 1.06
C LEU A 470 -15.65 9.37 0.09
N ALA A 471 -16.41 8.93 -0.90
CA ALA A 471 -15.90 8.24 -2.09
C ALA A 471 -16.07 9.16 -3.30
N ARG A 472 -14.98 9.40 -4.05
CA ARG A 472 -15.06 10.24 -5.26
C ARG A 472 -14.00 9.90 -6.29
N THR A 473 -14.35 10.10 -7.56
CA THR A 473 -13.46 9.86 -8.71
C THR A 473 -12.82 8.47 -8.74
N ASN A 474 -13.50 7.48 -8.14
CA ASN A 474 -13.06 6.10 -8.16
C ASN A 474 -13.70 5.34 -9.33
N VAL A 475 -13.09 4.22 -9.72
CA VAL A 475 -13.66 3.24 -10.64
C VAL A 475 -13.81 1.92 -9.89
N MET A 476 -15.03 1.60 -9.48
CA MET A 476 -15.40 0.40 -8.72
C MET A 476 -16.12 -0.61 -9.62
N SER A 477 -15.35 -1.30 -10.47
CA SER A 477 -15.88 -2.10 -11.57
C SER A 477 -15.26 -3.48 -11.65
N GLY A 478 -15.99 -4.44 -12.22
CA GLY A 478 -15.49 -5.80 -12.43
C GLY A 478 -15.51 -6.68 -11.19
N ASN A 479 -16.06 -6.25 -10.05
CA ASN A 479 -16.11 -7.00 -8.80
C ASN A 479 -17.14 -8.15 -8.86
N ARG A 480 -16.98 -9.17 -8.01
CA ARG A 480 -17.91 -10.32 -8.01
C ARG A 480 -19.30 -9.98 -7.46
N ARG A 481 -19.38 -9.00 -6.55
CA ARG A 481 -20.64 -8.47 -6.03
C ARG A 481 -20.87 -7.04 -6.53
N ASN A 482 -20.91 -6.05 -5.67
CA ASN A 482 -21.27 -4.68 -6.02
C ASN A 482 -20.03 -3.83 -6.33
N GLY A 483 -20.24 -2.72 -7.01
CA GLY A 483 -19.21 -1.69 -7.12
C GLY A 483 -18.95 -1.03 -5.78
N ILE A 484 -20.01 -0.44 -5.20
CA ILE A 484 -20.01 0.23 -3.89
C ILE A 484 -21.18 -0.33 -3.08
N GLU A 485 -20.94 -0.64 -1.79
CA GLU A 485 -21.98 -1.03 -0.85
C GLU A 485 -21.93 -0.15 0.40
N LEU A 486 -23.06 0.46 0.76
CA LEU A 486 -23.29 1.16 2.03
C LEU A 486 -24.23 0.29 2.85
N ALA A 487 -23.77 -0.34 3.92
CA ALA A 487 -24.52 -1.35 4.64
C ALA A 487 -24.53 -1.14 6.16
N GLY A 488 -25.31 -1.97 6.86
CA GLY A 488 -25.43 -1.91 8.31
C GLY A 488 -26.10 -0.62 8.77
N HIS A 489 -25.37 0.25 9.45
CA HIS A 489 -25.79 1.58 9.92
C HIS A 489 -24.92 2.69 9.32
N ALA A 490 -24.38 2.49 8.11
CA ALA A 490 -23.58 3.51 7.43
C ALA A 490 -24.40 4.80 7.27
N ALA A 491 -23.86 5.91 7.75
CA ALA A 491 -24.55 7.20 7.76
C ALA A 491 -23.62 8.35 7.36
N GLY A 492 -24.19 9.38 6.71
CA GLY A 492 -23.45 10.58 6.33
C GLY A 492 -22.34 10.32 5.30
N VAL A 493 -22.46 9.25 4.51
CA VAL A 493 -21.51 8.93 3.42
C VAL A 493 -21.86 9.71 2.17
N THR A 494 -20.87 10.29 1.54
CA THR A 494 -21.01 10.90 0.20
C THR A 494 -20.30 10.06 -0.86
N VAL A 495 -20.99 9.79 -1.98
CA VAL A 495 -20.46 9.08 -3.15
C VAL A 495 -20.61 10.00 -4.36
N ASP A 496 -19.50 10.69 -4.80
CA ASP A 496 -19.59 11.67 -5.88
C ASP A 496 -18.24 12.25 -6.35
N PRO A 497 -17.89 12.24 -7.62
CA PRO A 497 -18.41 11.36 -8.67
C PRO A 497 -17.64 10.04 -8.73
N ASP A 498 -18.32 8.93 -8.94
CA ASP A 498 -17.72 7.60 -9.06
C ASP A 498 -18.27 6.83 -10.27
N ILE A 499 -17.49 5.88 -10.79
CA ILE A 499 -17.91 4.95 -11.86
C ILE A 499 -18.06 3.56 -11.26
N ALA A 500 -19.20 2.89 -11.53
CA ALA A 500 -19.41 1.50 -11.16
C ALA A 500 -20.04 0.69 -12.30
N GLY A 501 -19.26 -0.28 -12.81
CA GLY A 501 -19.66 -1.22 -13.86
C GLY A 501 -19.20 -0.88 -15.27
N LEU A 502 -18.39 0.17 -15.43
CA LEU A 502 -17.75 0.55 -16.69
C LEU A 502 -16.21 0.54 -16.54
N ASP A 503 -15.53 0.64 -17.67
CA ASP A 503 -14.08 0.83 -17.75
C ASP A 503 -13.65 2.20 -17.22
N THR A 504 -12.36 2.46 -17.23
CA THR A 504 -11.77 3.72 -16.76
C THR A 504 -12.21 4.95 -17.58
N ASP A 505 -12.56 4.75 -18.84
CA ASP A 505 -13.03 5.81 -19.74
C ASP A 505 -14.55 6.02 -19.66
N GLY A 506 -15.26 5.16 -18.93
CA GLY A 506 -16.71 5.20 -18.77
C GLY A 506 -17.51 4.91 -20.06
N ASN A 507 -16.88 4.26 -21.04
CA ASN A 507 -17.46 4.04 -22.38
C ASN A 507 -17.65 2.57 -22.74
N ALA A 508 -17.06 1.63 -22.01
CA ALA A 508 -17.26 0.20 -22.21
C ALA A 508 -17.68 -0.49 -20.90
N ARG A 509 -18.39 -1.61 -21.06
CA ARG A 509 -18.87 -2.38 -19.91
C ARG A 509 -17.74 -3.12 -19.23
N LEU A 510 -17.60 -2.94 -17.92
CA LEU A 510 -16.78 -3.76 -17.01
C LEU A 510 -17.62 -4.13 -15.78
N ALA A 511 -18.59 -5.02 -16.01
CA ALA A 511 -19.70 -5.28 -15.10
C ALA A 511 -19.28 -5.78 -13.71
N ASN A 512 -19.85 -5.20 -12.66
CA ASN A 512 -19.94 -5.86 -11.36
C ASN A 512 -20.96 -7.02 -11.44
N GLY A 513 -20.76 -8.05 -10.64
CA GLY A 513 -21.65 -9.21 -10.59
C GLY A 513 -23.01 -8.92 -9.92
N GLY A 514 -23.05 -7.92 -9.04
CA GLY A 514 -24.23 -7.37 -8.39
C GLY A 514 -24.64 -6.02 -8.94
N ASP A 515 -24.92 -5.09 -8.05
CA ASP A 515 -25.36 -3.72 -8.36
C ASP A 515 -24.17 -2.76 -8.53
N GLY A 516 -24.40 -1.64 -9.18
CA GLY A 516 -23.41 -0.56 -9.22
C GLY A 516 -23.21 0.01 -7.83
N VAL A 517 -24.30 0.46 -7.20
CA VAL A 517 -24.35 0.89 -5.80
C VAL A 517 -25.47 0.14 -5.07
N LEU A 518 -25.17 -0.43 -3.91
CA LEU A 518 -26.14 -1.03 -3.00
C LEU A 518 -26.17 -0.23 -1.69
N VAL A 519 -27.35 0.18 -1.24
CA VAL A 519 -27.62 0.76 0.08
C VAL A 519 -28.52 -0.21 0.83
N ASP A 520 -28.02 -0.86 1.88
CA ASP A 520 -28.68 -1.97 2.58
C ASP A 520 -28.68 -1.80 4.12
N GLY A 521 -29.35 -2.71 4.80
CA GLY A 521 -29.48 -2.70 6.24
C GLY A 521 -30.35 -1.58 6.73
N SER A 522 -29.82 -0.71 7.59
CA SER A 522 -30.42 0.54 8.09
C SER A 522 -29.54 1.73 7.71
N ALA A 523 -28.81 1.66 6.61
CA ALA A 523 -27.97 2.77 6.15
C ALA A 523 -28.85 4.01 5.82
N HIS A 524 -28.43 5.17 6.32
CA HIS A 524 -29.28 6.36 6.28
C HIS A 524 -28.50 7.67 6.12
N ASP A 525 -29.21 8.73 5.70
CA ASP A 525 -28.66 10.08 5.53
C ASP A 525 -27.42 10.13 4.61
N ASN A 526 -27.32 9.15 3.69
CA ASN A 526 -26.23 9.12 2.71
C ASN A 526 -26.61 9.90 1.44
N VAL A 527 -25.62 10.49 0.80
CA VAL A 527 -25.77 11.26 -0.44
C VAL A 527 -25.00 10.58 -1.56
N ILE A 528 -25.71 10.16 -2.58
CA ILE A 528 -25.13 9.59 -3.81
C ILE A 528 -25.24 10.66 -4.89
N GLY A 529 -24.18 11.45 -5.09
CA GLY A 529 -24.08 12.56 -6.04
C GLY A 529 -24.19 13.95 -5.43
N GLY A 530 -24.07 14.98 -6.24
CA GLY A 530 -24.47 16.35 -5.93
C GLY A 530 -23.43 17.30 -5.32
N THR A 531 -22.17 16.93 -5.21
CA THR A 531 -21.13 17.81 -4.63
C THR A 531 -20.37 18.63 -5.69
N LEU A 532 -20.28 18.14 -6.91
CA LEU A 532 -19.48 18.75 -7.99
C LEU A 532 -20.32 19.05 -9.26
N ARG A 533 -21.32 19.91 -9.15
CA ARG A 533 -22.28 20.21 -10.24
C ARG A 533 -21.68 20.72 -11.56
N SER A 534 -20.43 21.11 -11.59
CA SER A 534 -19.78 21.68 -12.78
C SER A 534 -18.86 20.72 -13.51
N VAL A 535 -18.69 19.48 -13.02
CA VAL A 535 -17.69 18.54 -13.53
C VAL A 535 -18.36 17.38 -14.21
N ILE A 536 -17.99 17.11 -15.45
CA ILE A 536 -18.21 15.84 -16.12
C ILE A 536 -16.92 15.02 -15.93
N PRO A 537 -16.97 13.79 -15.42
CA PRO A 537 -18.13 12.92 -15.24
C PRO A 537 -18.88 13.12 -13.92
N GLN A 538 -20.20 12.93 -13.96
CA GLN A 538 -21.07 12.71 -12.80
C GLN A 538 -20.98 11.23 -12.38
N ASN A 539 -21.57 10.85 -11.25
CA ASN A 539 -21.73 9.43 -10.93
C ASN A 539 -22.24 8.65 -12.14
N THR A 540 -21.62 7.52 -12.45
CA THR A 540 -22.04 6.67 -13.57
C THR A 540 -22.15 5.22 -13.11
N PHE A 541 -23.39 4.77 -12.87
CA PHE A 541 -23.70 3.42 -12.40
C PHE A 541 -24.37 2.63 -13.52
N SER A 542 -23.54 2.02 -14.35
CA SER A 542 -23.98 1.47 -15.63
C SER A 542 -23.29 0.15 -15.95
N GLY A 543 -23.91 -0.65 -16.80
CA GLY A 543 -23.29 -1.88 -17.26
C GLY A 543 -23.27 -3.04 -16.25
N ASN A 544 -23.76 -2.87 -15.02
CA ASN A 544 -23.76 -3.90 -13.99
C ASN A 544 -24.72 -5.07 -14.31
N ARG A 545 -24.50 -6.25 -13.74
CA ARG A 545 -25.43 -7.39 -13.93
C ARG A 545 -26.71 -7.21 -13.14
N GLY A 546 -26.67 -6.55 -11.99
CA GLY A 546 -27.80 -6.15 -11.17
C GLY A 546 -28.45 -4.85 -11.61
N TYR A 547 -28.84 -4.03 -10.64
CA TYR A 547 -29.34 -2.66 -10.83
C TYR A 547 -28.17 -1.67 -10.93
N GLY A 548 -28.44 -0.50 -11.48
CA GLY A 548 -27.48 0.58 -11.39
C GLY A 548 -27.32 1.04 -9.94
N LEU A 549 -28.48 1.18 -9.23
CA LEU A 549 -28.52 1.51 -7.80
C LEU A 549 -29.67 0.74 -7.14
N ALA A 550 -29.44 0.15 -5.97
CA ALA A 550 -30.47 -0.47 -5.15
C ALA A 550 -30.47 0.13 -3.73
N ILE A 551 -31.64 0.42 -3.18
CA ILE A 551 -31.88 0.82 -1.79
C ILE A 551 -32.81 -0.21 -1.19
N ILE A 552 -32.32 -1.04 -0.27
CA ILE A 552 -33.06 -2.18 0.25
C ILE A 552 -33.03 -2.25 1.80
N GLY A 553 -33.57 -3.31 2.35
CA GLY A 553 -33.61 -3.50 3.80
C GLY A 553 -34.53 -2.48 4.50
N ARG A 554 -34.01 -1.75 5.47
CA ARG A 554 -34.64 -0.65 6.18
C ARG A 554 -33.96 0.69 5.89
N ALA A 555 -33.18 0.78 4.82
CA ALA A 555 -32.44 1.99 4.47
C ALA A 555 -33.38 3.19 4.27
N HIS A 556 -33.02 4.33 4.83
CA HIS A 556 -33.92 5.49 4.86
C HIS A 556 -33.19 6.84 4.76
N ASP A 557 -33.92 7.87 4.37
CA ASP A 557 -33.43 9.25 4.28
C ASP A 557 -32.20 9.43 3.36
N ASN A 558 -31.92 8.47 2.48
CA ASN A 558 -30.83 8.56 1.51
C ASN A 558 -31.27 9.39 0.28
N ARG A 559 -30.32 10.07 -0.36
CA ARG A 559 -30.55 10.93 -1.52
C ARG A 559 -29.71 10.50 -2.70
N VAL A 560 -30.34 10.34 -3.86
CA VAL A 560 -29.67 10.01 -5.15
C VAL A 560 -29.91 11.17 -6.11
N ILE A 561 -28.85 11.88 -6.45
CA ILE A 561 -28.90 13.08 -7.32
C ILE A 561 -27.68 13.12 -8.24
N ASP A 562 -27.77 13.85 -9.35
CA ASP A 562 -26.69 14.07 -10.31
C ASP A 562 -26.00 12.78 -10.76
N SER A 563 -26.79 11.69 -11.00
CA SER A 563 -26.29 10.37 -11.34
C SER A 563 -26.80 9.90 -12.70
N TYR A 564 -25.91 9.29 -13.49
CA TYR A 564 -26.22 8.62 -14.77
C TYR A 564 -26.32 7.11 -14.53
N ILE A 565 -27.48 6.54 -14.83
CA ILE A 565 -27.80 5.15 -14.49
C ILE A 565 -28.26 4.41 -15.74
N GLY A 566 -27.35 3.63 -16.34
CA GLY A 566 -27.58 2.82 -17.53
C GLY A 566 -27.09 3.45 -18.83
N THR A 567 -26.29 4.52 -18.76
CA THR A 567 -25.69 5.16 -19.94
C THR A 567 -24.15 5.19 -19.81
N ALA A 568 -23.47 5.48 -20.92
CA ALA A 568 -22.06 5.86 -20.87
C ALA A 568 -21.89 7.19 -20.12
N ILE A 569 -20.64 7.51 -19.78
CA ILE A 569 -20.24 8.68 -18.98
C ILE A 569 -20.75 10.02 -19.50
N LEU A 570 -20.99 10.15 -20.81
CA LEU A 570 -21.54 11.36 -21.41
C LEU A 570 -23.07 11.39 -21.43
N GLY A 571 -23.78 10.36 -20.96
CA GLY A 571 -25.26 10.31 -20.94
C GLY A 571 -25.93 10.25 -22.31
N LEU A 572 -25.19 9.91 -23.36
CA LEU A 572 -25.68 9.91 -24.75
C LEU A 572 -25.82 8.50 -25.35
N THR A 573 -25.12 7.53 -24.80
CA THR A 573 -25.05 6.16 -25.31
C THR A 573 -25.54 5.17 -24.26
N ARG A 574 -26.25 4.13 -24.71
CA ARG A 574 -26.82 3.09 -23.84
C ARG A 574 -25.75 2.12 -23.37
N LEU A 575 -25.59 1.97 -22.04
CA LEU A 575 -24.81 0.94 -21.36
C LEU A 575 -25.60 0.39 -20.17
N GLY A 576 -26.77 -0.15 -20.44
CA GLY A 576 -27.80 -0.50 -19.45
C GLY A 576 -27.38 -1.57 -18.45
N ASN A 577 -27.89 -1.44 -17.25
CA ASN A 577 -27.80 -2.44 -16.18
C ASN A 577 -28.73 -3.63 -16.46
N GLY A 578 -28.37 -4.80 -15.94
CA GLY A 578 -29.03 -6.07 -16.30
C GLY A 578 -30.46 -6.24 -15.77
N ARG A 579 -30.75 -5.67 -14.57
CA ARG A 579 -32.09 -5.78 -13.94
C ARG A 579 -32.94 -4.52 -14.04
N GLY A 580 -32.33 -3.36 -14.00
CA GLY A 580 -33.04 -2.09 -14.06
C GLY A 580 -32.17 -0.91 -13.65
N GLY A 581 -32.72 0.30 -13.66
CA GLY A 581 -32.01 1.50 -13.24
C GLY A 581 -31.89 1.56 -11.71
N VAL A 582 -33.01 1.91 -11.05
CA VAL A 582 -33.05 2.06 -9.58
C VAL A 582 -34.08 1.10 -8.98
N LEU A 583 -33.72 0.39 -7.91
CA LEU A 583 -34.60 -0.42 -7.07
C LEU A 583 -34.73 0.20 -5.68
N VAL A 584 -35.97 0.31 -5.18
CA VAL A 584 -36.26 0.54 -3.75
C VAL A 584 -37.09 -0.65 -3.26
N ALA A 585 -36.60 -1.39 -2.26
CA ALA A 585 -37.20 -2.64 -1.82
C ALA A 585 -37.10 -2.86 -0.31
N GLY A 586 -37.58 -4.00 0.19
CA GLY A 586 -37.67 -4.27 1.62
C GLY A 586 -38.69 -3.36 2.29
N THR A 587 -38.30 -2.71 3.38
CA THR A 587 -39.09 -1.69 4.08
C THR A 587 -38.43 -0.32 4.03
N ALA A 588 -37.66 -0.07 2.97
CA ALA A 588 -36.97 1.20 2.77
C ALA A 588 -37.95 2.38 2.64
N TYR A 589 -37.65 3.49 3.31
CA TYR A 589 -38.57 4.61 3.42
C TYR A 589 -37.88 5.97 3.43
N ARG A 590 -38.61 7.02 3.04
CA ARG A 590 -38.16 8.44 2.99
C ARG A 590 -36.91 8.68 2.14
N ASN A 591 -36.54 7.76 1.24
CA ASN A 591 -35.45 7.98 0.31
C ASN A 591 -35.88 8.87 -0.85
N ALA A 592 -34.96 9.66 -1.39
CA ALA A 592 -35.22 10.57 -2.49
C ALA A 592 -34.37 10.20 -3.73
N ILE A 593 -35.03 9.88 -4.83
CA ILE A 593 -34.45 9.69 -6.16
C ILE A 593 -34.71 10.97 -6.96
N GLY A 594 -33.78 11.91 -6.88
CA GLY A 594 -33.92 13.25 -7.43
C GLY A 594 -34.36 14.31 -6.42
N THR A 595 -34.34 15.57 -6.84
CA THR A 595 -34.67 16.75 -6.04
C THR A 595 -35.29 17.86 -6.90
N PHE A 596 -36.15 18.69 -6.33
CA PHE A 596 -36.63 19.92 -6.96
C PHE A 596 -35.63 21.10 -6.85
N ALA A 597 -34.59 20.97 -6.03
CA ALA A 597 -33.58 22.01 -5.82
C ALA A 597 -32.62 22.19 -7.02
N THR A 598 -32.61 21.25 -7.96
CA THR A 598 -31.77 21.30 -9.15
C THR A 598 -32.63 21.54 -10.42
N LYS A 599 -32.01 22.14 -11.46
CA LYS A 599 -32.61 22.11 -12.81
C LYS A 599 -32.67 20.67 -13.32
N PRO A 600 -33.70 20.26 -14.05
CA PRO A 600 -33.75 18.94 -14.69
C PRO A 600 -32.57 18.69 -15.64
N PRO A 601 -32.03 17.44 -15.72
CA PRO A 601 -32.42 16.31 -14.87
C PRO A 601 -31.72 16.33 -13.54
N SER A 602 -32.41 15.88 -12.48
CA SER A 602 -31.78 15.56 -11.21
C SER A 602 -30.98 14.26 -11.31
N ASN A 603 -31.51 13.27 -12.03
CA ASN A 603 -30.78 12.06 -12.46
C ASN A 603 -31.15 11.72 -13.88
N LEU A 604 -30.27 11.00 -14.59
CA LEU A 604 -30.50 10.37 -15.87
C LEU A 604 -30.60 8.85 -15.68
N ILE A 605 -31.80 8.27 -15.89
CA ILE A 605 -32.08 6.85 -15.65
C ILE A 605 -32.55 6.21 -16.95
N SER A 606 -31.63 5.72 -17.78
CA SER A 606 -31.95 5.40 -19.15
C SER A 606 -31.20 4.19 -19.70
N GLY A 607 -31.76 3.51 -20.68
CA GLY A 607 -31.09 2.43 -21.39
C GLY A 607 -30.99 1.11 -20.63
N ASN A 608 -31.59 0.95 -19.44
CA ASN A 608 -31.53 -0.26 -18.62
C ASN A 608 -32.39 -1.39 -19.18
N ARG A 609 -32.05 -2.64 -18.83
CA ARG A 609 -32.77 -3.83 -19.34
C ARG A 609 -34.08 -4.14 -18.61
N GLY A 610 -34.41 -3.41 -17.54
CA GLY A 610 -35.66 -3.50 -16.81
C GLY A 610 -36.36 -2.15 -16.72
N ASN A 611 -37.08 -1.89 -15.62
CA ASN A 611 -37.70 -0.59 -15.34
C ASN A 611 -36.64 0.49 -15.07
N GLY A 612 -37.00 1.73 -15.33
CA GLY A 612 -36.18 2.87 -14.93
C GLY A 612 -36.05 2.92 -13.41
N VAL A 613 -37.19 3.07 -12.72
CA VAL A 613 -37.26 3.02 -11.24
C VAL A 613 -38.32 2.01 -10.81
N THR A 614 -38.05 1.20 -9.81
CA THR A 614 -38.96 0.24 -9.18
C THR A 614 -39.06 0.51 -7.68
N LEU A 615 -40.26 0.79 -7.18
CA LEU A 615 -40.59 0.86 -5.75
C LEU A 615 -41.47 -0.34 -5.40
N LEU A 616 -40.96 -1.29 -4.60
CA LEU A 616 -41.69 -2.53 -4.24
C LEU A 616 -42.70 -2.33 -3.11
N THR A 617 -43.53 -3.33 -2.88
CA THR A 617 -44.78 -3.28 -2.10
C THR A 617 -44.61 -2.84 -0.66
N ARG A 618 -43.56 -3.00 0.02
CA ARG A 618 -43.38 -2.63 1.44
C ARG A 618 -42.63 -1.32 1.66
N THR A 619 -42.31 -0.60 0.57
CA THR A 619 -41.62 0.68 0.61
C THR A 619 -42.60 1.82 0.81
N SER A 620 -42.22 2.89 1.52
CA SER A 620 -43.12 3.99 1.82
C SER A 620 -42.41 5.35 1.90
N PHE A 621 -43.19 6.41 1.61
CA PHE A 621 -42.76 7.82 1.68
C PHE A 621 -41.50 8.16 0.88
N ASN A 622 -41.10 7.32 -0.09
CA ASN A 622 -39.99 7.61 -0.99
C ASN A 622 -40.43 8.62 -2.08
N ARG A 623 -39.49 9.37 -2.61
CA ARG A 623 -39.71 10.37 -3.65
C ARG A 623 -38.96 10.02 -4.92
N VAL A 624 -39.60 10.07 -6.07
CA VAL A 624 -39.01 9.94 -7.41
C VAL A 624 -39.36 11.18 -8.19
N VAL A 625 -38.48 12.18 -8.20
CA VAL A 625 -38.85 13.52 -8.67
C VAL A 625 -37.77 14.13 -9.59
N ASN A 626 -38.21 14.85 -10.61
CA ASN A 626 -37.37 15.70 -11.47
C ASN A 626 -36.23 14.94 -12.19
N ASN A 627 -36.47 13.68 -12.59
CA ASN A 627 -35.51 12.86 -13.32
C ASN A 627 -35.82 12.82 -14.82
N TYR A 628 -34.82 12.58 -15.66
CA TYR A 628 -35.03 12.10 -17.03
C TYR A 628 -34.97 10.57 -17.02
N ILE A 629 -36.03 9.92 -17.45
CA ILE A 629 -36.18 8.46 -17.43
C ILE A 629 -36.49 7.95 -18.84
N GLY A 630 -35.54 7.29 -19.49
CA GLY A 630 -35.70 6.81 -20.87
C GLY A 630 -35.35 7.86 -21.93
N LEU A 631 -34.69 8.93 -21.54
CA LEU A 631 -34.20 10.00 -22.43
C LEU A 631 -32.67 10.07 -22.37
N ASP A 632 -32.03 10.76 -23.28
CA ASP A 632 -30.63 11.15 -23.18
C ASP A 632 -30.47 12.36 -22.22
N ARG A 633 -29.21 12.75 -21.91
CA ARG A 633 -28.93 13.88 -21.01
C ARG A 633 -29.50 15.23 -21.50
N THR A 634 -29.77 15.36 -22.81
CA THR A 634 -30.35 16.58 -23.38
C THR A 634 -31.87 16.62 -23.22
N GLY A 635 -32.47 15.48 -22.86
CA GLY A 635 -33.93 15.30 -22.79
C GLY A 635 -34.65 15.36 -24.14
N ARG A 636 -33.90 15.30 -25.25
CA ARG A 636 -34.48 15.40 -26.60
C ARG A 636 -34.56 14.06 -27.32
N ARG A 637 -33.58 13.17 -27.10
CA ARG A 637 -33.55 11.87 -27.77
C ARG A 637 -34.02 10.77 -26.83
N ARG A 638 -34.83 9.87 -27.33
CA ARG A 638 -35.25 8.67 -26.58
C ARG A 638 -34.10 7.70 -26.39
N LEU A 639 -33.93 7.24 -25.17
CA LEU A 639 -32.99 6.20 -24.76
C LEU A 639 -33.69 5.25 -23.76
N PRO A 640 -34.74 4.51 -24.24
CA PRO A 640 -35.71 3.87 -23.36
C PRO A 640 -35.07 2.78 -22.47
N ASN A 641 -35.57 2.65 -21.25
CA ASN A 641 -35.47 1.44 -20.47
C ASN A 641 -36.38 0.36 -21.06
N ALA A 642 -36.04 -0.92 -20.91
CA ALA A 642 -36.84 -1.99 -21.53
C ALA A 642 -38.21 -2.20 -20.83
N GLY A 643 -38.31 -1.79 -19.56
CA GLY A 643 -39.54 -1.82 -18.78
C GLY A 643 -40.19 -0.44 -18.65
N ARG A 644 -41.02 -0.28 -17.63
CA ARG A 644 -41.73 0.97 -17.32
C ARG A 644 -40.73 2.06 -16.87
N PRO A 645 -40.98 3.33 -17.17
CA PRO A 645 -40.21 4.42 -16.61
C PRO A 645 -40.19 4.38 -15.09
N VAL A 646 -41.36 4.29 -14.44
CA VAL A 646 -41.50 4.08 -12.99
C VAL A 646 -42.55 3.00 -12.73
N LEU A 647 -42.19 1.99 -11.93
CA LEU A 647 -43.13 1.02 -11.34
C LEU A 647 -43.21 1.29 -9.84
N ASN A 648 -44.36 1.81 -9.38
CA ASN A 648 -44.63 2.07 -7.97
C ASN A 648 -45.69 1.11 -7.44
N LEU A 649 -45.27 0.18 -6.58
CA LEU A 649 -46.14 -0.76 -5.86
C LEU A 649 -46.18 -0.47 -4.36
N GLY A 650 -45.41 0.50 -3.89
CA GLY A 650 -45.34 0.89 -2.50
C GLY A 650 -46.43 1.86 -2.05
N ARG A 651 -46.42 2.30 -0.81
CA ARG A 651 -47.43 3.16 -0.21
C ARG A 651 -46.91 4.57 0.04
N HIS A 652 -47.72 5.59 -0.16
CA HIS A 652 -47.39 7.00 0.12
C HIS A 652 -46.08 7.49 -0.56
N ASN A 653 -45.64 6.83 -1.62
CA ASN A 653 -44.50 7.30 -2.40
C ASN A 653 -44.94 8.42 -3.35
N LEU A 654 -44.10 9.44 -3.53
CA LEU A 654 -44.33 10.56 -4.44
C LEU A 654 -43.59 10.34 -5.75
N VAL A 655 -44.32 10.29 -6.87
CA VAL A 655 -43.75 10.23 -8.24
C VAL A 655 -44.23 11.45 -9.00
N LEU A 656 -43.37 12.46 -9.22
CA LEU A 656 -43.78 13.74 -9.77
C LEU A 656 -42.67 14.39 -10.61
N ALA A 657 -43.06 15.14 -11.63
CA ALA A 657 -42.20 15.96 -12.49
C ALA A 657 -41.05 15.21 -13.16
N ASN A 658 -41.15 13.89 -13.35
CA ASN A 658 -40.19 13.15 -14.15
C ASN A 658 -40.51 13.30 -15.63
N ARG A 659 -39.49 13.49 -16.46
CA ARG A 659 -39.62 13.52 -17.91
C ARG A 659 -39.24 12.14 -18.47
N THR A 660 -40.17 11.56 -19.29
CA THR A 660 -40.03 10.18 -19.81
C THR A 660 -40.10 10.16 -21.34
#